data_c2e1150e94b2ee3410ec7340b8b9d718
#
_entry.id   c2e1150e94b2ee3410ec7340b8b9d718
#
_cell.length_a   1.000
_cell.length_b   1.000
_cell.length_c   1.000
_cell.angle_alpha   90.00
_cell.angle_beta   90.00
_cell.angle_gamma   90.00
#
_symmetry.space_group_name_H-M   'P 1'
#
loop_
_entity.id
_entity.type
_entity.pdbx_description
1 polymer ?
#
loop_
_entity_poly.entity_id
_entity_poly.type
_entity_poly.pdbx_seq_one_letter_code
_entity_poly.pdbx_strand_id
1 'polypeptide(L)'
;DTPPASIFAVYEHLKEETPARQFTIGINDDVTHLSLPEKPAPITAAEGTIECKFWGLGGDGTVGANKDSIKIIGDHTDKYVQAYFQYDSKKTGGVTISHLRFGDKPIKSSYYINKADFVACHNPSYIEKGFRMVEDVKPGGVFLINCQWDEKELSEKLNAETKRYIAKNNIQLYTVNAIDIAAKIGLGKRTNTVLQSAFFSLAKVLPAEEAIGYMKEKAQKFMKKGIEIVKMNEAAIDAGASAYVKIDVPASWADAEDAPKAVTEHGPAKLVKMVDSIMKPVGNMDGDRLPVSAFSEHVDGTFEQGASAYEKRGVAVMVPEWDGATCAQCNKCSYVCPHATIRPYALTAEEAANAPAVATIVDKKGKGKDVYKYTMAVSPLDCMGCGVCVGVCPTDSLKMVARETQDAKQAAFDYMVENVTVKEDLANNTVMGSQYKTPLLEFSGSCAGCAETSYARLVTQLFGDRMYISNATGCSSIWGGPAGTSPYTVDKNGHGPAWANSLFEDNAEHGYGMYLGQEAIRNRLVEEVAAIKDSDKASEDVKVACDEYLATLEDGEKNSAATKKLVDALTAFDCDCEMRKDILEHKEYLSKKSVWVFGGDGWAYDIGFGGVDHVLAQNKDINILVFDTEVYSNTGGQASKASNIGQVAQFAAAGKETAKKSLAEIAMSYGYIYVAQVAMGADQNQTIKALTEAEAYDGPSLVICYAPCEMHSIKGGMTHCQDEMKKAVDAGYWNMFRFNPDLKKAGKNPFTLDSKPASASYRDFIMNEARYSRLTREFPERAEELFEKAEETATNRYAHLLKLKEMFEPDNK
;
A
#
# COMPACT_ATOMS: atom_id res chain seq x y z
N ASP A 1 -5.15 -11.01 -19.14
CA ASP A 1 -4.51 -12.06 -19.95
C ASP A 1 -5.34 -12.34 -21.19
N THR A 2 -4.70 -12.70 -22.29
CA THR A 2 -5.38 -13.09 -23.53
C THR A 2 -5.22 -14.60 -23.72
N PRO A 3 -6.21 -15.40 -23.32
CA PRO A 3 -6.12 -16.85 -23.38
C PRO A 3 -6.23 -17.38 -24.82
N PRO A 4 -5.83 -18.64 -25.08
CA PRO A 4 -5.98 -19.25 -26.38
C PRO A 4 -7.40 -19.20 -26.96
N ALA A 5 -8.43 -19.28 -26.12
CA ALA A 5 -9.83 -19.15 -26.52
C ALA A 5 -10.14 -17.84 -27.24
N SER A 6 -9.67 -16.72 -26.67
CA SER A 6 -9.87 -15.39 -27.26
C SER A 6 -9.13 -15.24 -28.60
N ILE A 7 -7.87 -15.71 -28.69
CA ILE A 7 -7.13 -15.71 -29.96
C ILE A 7 -7.80 -16.60 -31.01
N PHE A 8 -8.27 -17.77 -30.57
CA PHE A 8 -8.99 -18.69 -31.46
C PHE A 8 -10.28 -18.06 -31.98
N ALA A 9 -11.04 -17.36 -31.14
CA ALA A 9 -12.24 -16.65 -31.55
C ALA A 9 -11.97 -15.62 -32.69
N VAL A 10 -10.84 -14.89 -32.61
CA VAL A 10 -10.41 -13.94 -33.66
C VAL A 10 -10.14 -14.66 -34.97
N TYR A 11 -9.38 -15.76 -34.94
CA TYR A 11 -9.11 -16.54 -36.18
C TYR A 11 -10.36 -17.18 -36.75
N GLU A 12 -11.31 -17.63 -35.97
CA GLU A 12 -12.60 -18.13 -36.43
C GLU A 12 -13.45 -17.02 -37.03
N HIS A 13 -13.44 -15.84 -36.44
CA HIS A 13 -14.13 -14.67 -37.00
C HIS A 13 -13.63 -14.25 -38.38
N LEU A 14 -12.32 -14.37 -38.61
CA LEU A 14 -11.74 -14.08 -39.93
C LEU A 14 -12.22 -15.02 -41.05
N LYS A 15 -12.88 -16.15 -40.72
CA LYS A 15 -13.47 -17.09 -41.70
C LYS A 15 -14.89 -16.72 -42.13
N GLU A 16 -15.48 -15.72 -41.46
CA GLU A 16 -16.83 -15.24 -41.80
C GLU A 16 -16.81 -14.49 -43.13
N GLU A 17 -17.92 -14.49 -43.84
CA GLU A 17 -18.03 -13.81 -45.14
C GLU A 17 -17.78 -12.29 -45.03
N THR A 18 -18.18 -11.71 -43.94
CA THR A 18 -18.02 -10.27 -43.62
C THR A 18 -17.54 -10.08 -42.18
N PRO A 19 -16.25 -10.32 -41.90
CA PRO A 19 -15.74 -10.15 -40.56
C PRO A 19 -15.81 -8.68 -40.13
N ALA A 20 -16.22 -8.44 -38.90
CA ALA A 20 -16.22 -7.11 -38.30
C ALA A 20 -14.78 -6.53 -38.22
N ARG A 21 -14.66 -5.22 -38.50
CA ARG A 21 -13.36 -4.53 -38.44
C ARG A 21 -13.00 -4.04 -37.04
N GLN A 22 -13.99 -3.82 -36.17
CA GLN A 22 -13.84 -3.42 -34.78
C GLN A 22 -14.62 -4.38 -33.91
N PHE A 23 -13.97 -4.93 -32.94
CA PHE A 23 -14.52 -5.88 -31.96
C PHE A 23 -13.67 -5.90 -30.69
N THR A 24 -14.23 -6.43 -29.64
CA THR A 24 -13.53 -6.75 -28.39
C THR A 24 -13.49 -8.27 -28.20
N ILE A 25 -12.60 -8.75 -27.33
CA ILE A 25 -12.50 -10.17 -26.94
C ILE A 25 -12.34 -10.28 -25.42
N GLY A 26 -12.85 -11.35 -24.84
CA GLY A 26 -12.71 -11.63 -23.41
C GLY A 26 -13.43 -10.63 -22.50
N ILE A 27 -14.40 -9.90 -23.03
CA ILE A 27 -15.19 -8.88 -22.34
C ILE A 27 -16.67 -9.24 -22.45
N ASN A 28 -17.40 -9.13 -21.34
CA ASN A 28 -18.85 -9.24 -21.32
C ASN A 28 -19.48 -7.89 -21.69
N ASP A 29 -19.54 -7.61 -22.99
CA ASP A 29 -20.01 -6.33 -23.53
C ASP A 29 -21.53 -6.35 -23.75
N ASP A 30 -22.26 -5.97 -22.73
CA ASP A 30 -23.71 -5.83 -22.73
C ASP A 30 -24.20 -4.41 -23.14
N VAL A 31 -23.27 -3.53 -23.53
CA VAL A 31 -23.55 -2.13 -23.92
C VAL A 31 -23.43 -1.96 -25.42
N THR A 32 -22.28 -2.28 -26.02
CA THR A 32 -22.05 -2.09 -27.47
C THR A 32 -22.16 -3.38 -28.26
N HIS A 33 -22.17 -4.54 -27.58
CA HIS A 33 -22.27 -5.87 -28.20
C HIS A 33 -21.19 -6.16 -29.25
N LEU A 34 -20.00 -5.57 -29.09
CA LEU A 34 -18.88 -5.73 -30.01
C LEU A 34 -17.97 -6.93 -29.64
N SER A 35 -18.21 -7.58 -28.51
CA SER A 35 -17.41 -8.74 -28.10
C SER A 35 -17.71 -9.96 -28.96
N LEU A 36 -16.63 -10.56 -29.50
CA LEU A 36 -16.75 -11.83 -30.20
C LEU A 36 -17.13 -12.93 -29.16
N PRO A 37 -18.02 -13.85 -29.58
CA PRO A 37 -18.38 -14.97 -28.70
C PRO A 37 -17.16 -15.87 -28.47
N GLU A 38 -16.88 -16.18 -27.22
CA GLU A 38 -15.84 -17.15 -26.89
C GLU A 38 -16.21 -18.55 -27.35
N LYS A 39 -15.25 -19.23 -27.95
CA LYS A 39 -15.35 -20.64 -28.31
C LYS A 39 -14.48 -21.47 -27.37
N PRO A 40 -14.78 -22.77 -27.20
CA PRO A 40 -13.92 -23.65 -26.41
C PRO A 40 -12.46 -23.52 -26.84
N ALA A 41 -11.58 -23.32 -25.85
CA ALA A 41 -10.15 -23.20 -26.12
C ALA A 41 -9.60 -24.45 -26.80
N PRO A 42 -8.84 -24.33 -27.89
CA PRO A 42 -8.13 -25.46 -28.44
C PRO A 42 -7.10 -25.99 -27.45
N ILE A 43 -6.86 -27.29 -27.45
CA ILE A 43 -5.78 -27.90 -26.67
C ILE A 43 -4.47 -27.56 -27.38
N THR A 44 -3.70 -26.63 -26.81
CA THR A 44 -2.44 -26.14 -27.39
C THR A 44 -1.21 -26.66 -26.65
N ALA A 45 -1.40 -27.25 -25.44
CA ALA A 45 -0.33 -27.96 -24.76
C ALA A 45 0.01 -29.26 -25.48
N ALA A 46 1.30 -29.61 -25.56
CA ALA A 46 1.72 -30.88 -26.10
C ALA A 46 1.17 -32.04 -25.25
N GLU A 47 0.82 -33.15 -25.92
CA GLU A 47 0.36 -34.37 -25.25
C GLU A 47 1.37 -34.81 -24.18
N GLY A 48 0.89 -35.16 -22.97
CA GLY A 48 1.71 -35.53 -21.83
C GLY A 48 2.25 -34.33 -21.01
N THR A 49 1.86 -33.09 -21.35
CA THR A 49 2.19 -31.95 -20.51
C THR A 49 1.30 -31.95 -19.25
N ILE A 50 1.95 -31.91 -18.06
CA ILE A 50 1.29 -31.75 -16.77
C ILE A 50 1.26 -30.28 -16.44
N GLU A 51 0.07 -29.75 -16.12
CA GLU A 51 -0.18 -28.35 -15.78
C GLU A 51 -0.59 -28.23 -14.32
N CYS A 52 0.11 -27.38 -13.55
CA CYS A 52 -0.13 -27.20 -12.13
C CYS A 52 -0.31 -25.72 -11.79
N LYS A 53 -1.28 -25.41 -10.92
CA LYS A 53 -1.59 -24.03 -10.49
C LYS A 53 -1.62 -23.93 -8.96
N PHE A 54 -1.00 -22.90 -8.41
CA PHE A 54 -0.87 -22.73 -6.97
C PHE A 54 -1.32 -21.34 -6.57
N TRP A 55 -2.32 -21.27 -5.72
CA TRP A 55 -2.85 -20.05 -5.14
C TRP A 55 -2.25 -19.83 -3.74
N GLY A 56 -1.41 -18.81 -3.62
CA GLY A 56 -0.71 -18.46 -2.40
C GLY A 56 -0.92 -17.00 -1.99
N LEU A 57 -0.44 -16.66 -0.82
CA LEU A 57 -0.49 -15.31 -0.27
C LEU A 57 0.88 -14.64 -0.40
N GLY A 58 0.93 -13.39 -0.82
CA GLY A 58 2.16 -12.62 -0.91
C GLY A 58 2.94 -12.64 0.42
N GLY A 59 4.16 -13.18 0.39
CA GLY A 59 5.01 -13.33 1.55
C GLY A 59 4.94 -14.68 2.27
N ASP A 60 4.06 -15.62 1.86
CA ASP A 60 3.92 -16.95 2.48
C ASP A 60 4.99 -17.96 2.06
N GLY A 61 5.80 -17.63 1.05
CA GLY A 61 6.86 -18.48 0.52
C GLY A 61 6.44 -19.43 -0.61
N THR A 62 5.16 -19.41 -1.05
CA THR A 62 4.63 -20.26 -2.14
C THR A 62 5.42 -20.09 -3.43
N VAL A 63 5.66 -18.85 -3.86
CA VAL A 63 6.42 -18.55 -5.08
C VAL A 63 7.84 -19.10 -5.01
N GLY A 64 8.50 -18.97 -3.86
CA GLY A 64 9.84 -19.51 -3.63
C GLY A 64 9.88 -21.04 -3.72
N ALA A 65 8.92 -21.73 -3.10
CA ALA A 65 8.80 -23.19 -3.16
C ALA A 65 8.54 -23.67 -4.57
N ASN A 66 7.69 -22.96 -5.34
CA ASN A 66 7.41 -23.31 -6.74
C ASN A 66 8.60 -23.08 -7.67
N LYS A 67 9.42 -22.03 -7.42
CA LYS A 67 10.71 -21.84 -8.11
C LYS A 67 11.69 -22.98 -7.78
N ASP A 68 11.72 -23.44 -6.55
CA ASP A 68 12.54 -24.60 -6.14
C ASP A 68 12.00 -25.89 -6.79
N SER A 69 10.68 -26.08 -6.89
CA SER A 69 10.07 -27.25 -7.55
C SER A 69 10.42 -27.33 -9.02
N ILE A 70 10.31 -26.22 -9.75
CA ILE A 70 10.66 -26.15 -11.17
C ILE A 70 12.13 -26.50 -11.41
N LYS A 71 13.04 -26.05 -10.52
CA LYS A 71 14.45 -26.36 -10.58
C LYS A 71 14.73 -27.84 -10.26
N ILE A 72 14.06 -28.42 -9.27
CA ILE A 72 14.20 -29.85 -8.95
C ILE A 72 13.84 -30.68 -10.17
N ILE A 73 12.72 -30.38 -10.80
CA ILE A 73 12.27 -31.15 -11.98
C ILE A 73 13.21 -30.93 -13.15
N GLY A 74 13.59 -29.68 -13.46
CA GLY A 74 14.46 -29.36 -14.58
C GLY A 74 15.92 -29.85 -14.43
N ASP A 75 16.46 -29.85 -13.21
CA ASP A 75 17.83 -30.24 -12.95
C ASP A 75 18.01 -31.78 -12.87
N HIS A 76 16.94 -32.52 -12.51
CA HIS A 76 17.02 -33.95 -12.23
C HIS A 76 16.19 -34.84 -13.18
N THR A 77 15.55 -34.26 -14.20
CA THR A 77 14.80 -35.00 -15.22
C THR A 77 15.08 -34.45 -16.62
N ASP A 78 14.78 -35.25 -17.66
CA ASP A 78 14.83 -34.79 -19.06
C ASP A 78 13.58 -33.98 -19.48
N LYS A 79 12.73 -33.60 -18.52
CA LYS A 79 11.50 -32.85 -18.82
C LYS A 79 11.78 -31.40 -19.15
N TYR A 80 11.05 -30.91 -20.14
CA TYR A 80 10.90 -29.46 -20.36
C TYR A 80 10.08 -28.87 -19.25
N VAL A 81 10.50 -27.71 -18.74
CA VAL A 81 9.85 -27.02 -17.63
C VAL A 81 9.56 -25.57 -17.96
N GLN A 82 8.44 -25.06 -17.47
CA GLN A 82 8.05 -23.65 -17.63
C GLN A 82 7.35 -23.18 -16.35
N ALA A 83 7.62 -21.95 -15.96
CA ALA A 83 6.93 -21.30 -14.83
C ALA A 83 6.56 -19.86 -15.17
N TYR A 84 5.33 -19.48 -14.85
CA TYR A 84 4.87 -18.10 -14.79
C TYR A 84 4.35 -17.80 -13.38
N PHE A 85 4.52 -16.55 -12.95
CA PHE A 85 4.06 -16.10 -11.65
C PHE A 85 3.22 -14.83 -11.82
N GLN A 86 1.99 -14.91 -11.37
CA GLN A 86 1.03 -13.80 -11.39
C GLN A 86 0.94 -13.22 -9.99
N TYR A 87 0.89 -11.90 -9.90
CA TYR A 87 0.86 -11.16 -8.63
C TYR A 87 -0.30 -10.16 -8.64
N ASP A 88 -0.93 -10.00 -7.49
CA ASP A 88 -1.84 -8.90 -7.21
C ASP A 88 -1.07 -7.57 -7.05
N SER A 89 -1.73 -6.47 -7.21
CA SER A 89 -1.19 -5.13 -6.94
C SER A 89 -0.85 -4.90 -5.46
N LYS A 90 -1.49 -5.61 -4.55
CA LYS A 90 -1.21 -5.53 -3.10
C LYS A 90 0.09 -6.24 -2.76
N LYS A 91 1.00 -5.52 -2.09
CA LYS A 91 2.36 -6.02 -1.83
C LYS A 91 2.39 -7.11 -0.76
N THR A 92 1.84 -6.85 0.42
CA THR A 92 1.71 -7.86 1.48
C THR A 92 0.30 -8.40 1.50
N GLY A 93 0.18 -9.72 1.55
CA GLY A 93 -1.12 -10.38 1.60
C GLY A 93 -1.93 -10.26 0.31
N GLY A 94 -1.32 -9.87 -0.79
CA GLY A 94 -1.92 -9.97 -2.13
C GLY A 94 -1.92 -11.40 -2.63
N VAL A 95 -2.79 -11.69 -3.59
CA VAL A 95 -2.86 -13.02 -4.22
C VAL A 95 -1.64 -13.27 -5.07
N THR A 96 -1.05 -14.45 -4.98
CA THR A 96 -0.03 -14.94 -5.90
C THR A 96 -0.52 -16.21 -6.57
N ILE A 97 -0.36 -16.31 -7.89
CA ILE A 97 -0.72 -17.51 -8.62
C ILE A 97 0.50 -17.99 -9.39
N SER A 98 0.96 -19.21 -9.09
CA SER A 98 2.06 -19.84 -9.81
C SER A 98 1.51 -20.84 -10.83
N HIS A 99 1.98 -20.76 -12.06
CA HIS A 99 1.61 -21.61 -13.18
C HIS A 99 2.83 -22.43 -13.59
N LEU A 100 2.81 -23.73 -13.39
CA LEU A 100 3.93 -24.63 -13.69
C LEU A 100 3.51 -25.64 -14.75
N ARG A 101 4.34 -25.82 -15.79
CA ARG A 101 4.20 -26.84 -16.82
C ARG A 101 5.41 -27.73 -16.88
N PHE A 102 5.16 -29.03 -17.04
CA PHE A 102 6.19 -30.06 -17.16
C PHE A 102 5.81 -31.02 -18.27
N GLY A 103 6.72 -31.36 -19.18
CA GLY A 103 6.43 -32.29 -20.26
C GLY A 103 7.65 -32.88 -20.93
N ASP A 104 7.46 -33.97 -21.64
CA ASP A 104 8.53 -34.67 -22.40
C ASP A 104 8.76 -34.03 -23.77
N LYS A 105 7.95 -33.04 -24.13
CA LYS A 105 8.07 -32.28 -25.40
C LYS A 105 8.29 -30.80 -25.09
N PRO A 106 8.91 -30.02 -26.02
CA PRO A 106 9.11 -28.58 -25.83
C PRO A 106 7.81 -27.84 -25.53
N ILE A 107 7.80 -27.05 -24.46
CA ILE A 107 6.66 -26.25 -24.04
C ILE A 107 6.70 -24.90 -24.76
N LYS A 108 5.68 -24.61 -25.58
CA LYS A 108 5.55 -23.40 -26.38
C LYS A 108 4.39 -22.50 -25.90
N SER A 109 3.78 -22.83 -24.78
CA SER A 109 2.62 -22.13 -24.20
C SER A 109 3.06 -20.82 -23.53
N SER A 110 2.87 -19.68 -24.19
CA SER A 110 3.24 -18.34 -23.70
C SER A 110 2.06 -17.63 -22.99
N TYR A 111 1.22 -18.38 -22.30
CA TYR A 111 -0.01 -17.92 -21.62
C TYR A 111 -0.17 -18.63 -20.27
N TYR A 112 -0.98 -18.07 -19.39
CA TYR A 112 -1.33 -18.66 -18.11
C TYR A 112 -2.13 -19.96 -18.26
N ILE A 113 -2.02 -20.83 -17.26
CA ILE A 113 -2.79 -22.08 -17.22
C ILE A 113 -4.23 -21.76 -16.87
N ASN A 114 -5.18 -22.12 -17.74
CA ASN A 114 -6.61 -21.96 -17.50
C ASN A 114 -7.22 -23.24 -16.90
N LYS A 115 -6.72 -24.41 -17.32
CA LYS A 115 -7.15 -25.72 -16.82
C LYS A 115 -5.93 -26.55 -16.43
N ALA A 116 -5.84 -26.97 -15.19
CA ALA A 116 -4.70 -27.66 -14.60
C ALA A 116 -5.04 -29.09 -14.17
N ASP A 117 -4.05 -29.97 -14.21
CA ASP A 117 -4.16 -31.32 -13.66
C ASP A 117 -4.11 -31.31 -12.12
N PHE A 118 -3.44 -30.31 -11.55
CA PHE A 118 -3.29 -30.09 -10.11
C PHE A 118 -3.49 -28.60 -9.77
N VAL A 119 -4.37 -28.31 -8.82
CA VAL A 119 -4.53 -26.98 -8.24
C VAL A 119 -4.38 -27.05 -6.74
N ALA A 120 -3.62 -26.11 -6.14
CA ALA A 120 -3.47 -26.02 -4.69
C ALA A 120 -3.90 -24.64 -4.19
N CYS A 121 -4.72 -24.65 -3.13
CA CYS A 121 -5.04 -23.49 -2.32
C CYS A 121 -4.17 -23.50 -1.06
N HIS A 122 -3.16 -22.61 -0.99
CA HIS A 122 -2.24 -22.55 0.14
C HIS A 122 -2.77 -21.72 1.31
N ASN A 123 -3.75 -20.84 1.08
CA ASN A 123 -4.35 -20.02 2.12
C ASN A 123 -5.84 -20.33 2.29
N PRO A 124 -6.28 -20.86 3.45
CA PRO A 124 -7.67 -21.23 3.68
C PRO A 124 -8.64 -20.06 3.56
N SER A 125 -8.22 -18.81 3.82
CA SER A 125 -9.10 -17.65 3.70
C SER A 125 -9.65 -17.45 2.28
N TYR A 126 -9.01 -17.99 1.25
CA TYR A 126 -9.51 -17.92 -0.12
C TYR A 126 -10.77 -18.75 -0.36
N ILE A 127 -10.91 -19.84 0.39
CA ILE A 127 -12.16 -20.65 0.41
C ILE A 127 -13.28 -19.82 1.03
N GLU A 128 -13.05 -19.21 2.20
CA GLU A 128 -14.04 -18.40 2.92
C GLU A 128 -14.46 -17.16 2.13
N LYS A 129 -13.53 -16.56 1.38
CA LYS A 129 -13.79 -15.41 0.49
C LYS A 129 -14.42 -15.79 -0.86
N GLY A 130 -14.55 -17.09 -1.13
CA GLY A 130 -15.21 -17.57 -2.36
C GLY A 130 -14.40 -17.42 -3.63
N PHE A 131 -13.05 -17.46 -3.55
CA PHE A 131 -12.20 -17.47 -4.74
C PHE A 131 -12.47 -18.68 -5.61
N ARG A 132 -12.52 -18.49 -6.93
CA ARG A 132 -12.90 -19.51 -7.93
C ARG A 132 -11.70 -20.34 -8.40
N MET A 133 -11.04 -21.01 -7.47
CA MET A 133 -9.84 -21.80 -7.75
C MET A 133 -10.12 -23.19 -8.32
N VAL A 134 -11.20 -23.83 -7.85
CA VAL A 134 -11.51 -25.23 -8.23
C VAL A 134 -11.90 -25.35 -9.69
N GLU A 135 -12.44 -24.32 -10.28
CA GLU A 135 -12.83 -24.30 -11.69
C GLU A 135 -11.63 -24.35 -12.63
N ASP A 136 -10.46 -24.06 -12.13
CA ASP A 136 -9.20 -24.25 -12.86
C ASP A 136 -8.79 -25.71 -12.97
N VAL A 137 -9.40 -26.63 -12.21
CA VAL A 137 -9.07 -28.05 -12.23
C VAL A 137 -9.72 -28.75 -13.42
N LYS A 138 -8.96 -29.52 -14.18
CA LYS A 138 -9.48 -30.41 -15.22
C LYS A 138 -10.38 -31.50 -14.63
N PRO A 139 -11.41 -32.00 -15.33
CA PRO A 139 -12.20 -33.14 -14.85
C PRO A 139 -11.29 -34.32 -14.43
N GLY A 140 -11.53 -34.86 -13.24
CA GLY A 140 -10.70 -35.94 -12.66
C GLY A 140 -9.38 -35.46 -12.05
N GLY A 141 -9.02 -34.17 -12.16
CA GLY A 141 -7.80 -33.60 -11.61
C GLY A 141 -7.83 -33.49 -10.08
N VAL A 142 -6.76 -32.97 -9.52
CA VAL A 142 -6.53 -32.86 -8.06
C VAL A 142 -6.73 -31.43 -7.59
N PHE A 143 -7.49 -31.25 -6.50
CA PHE A 143 -7.60 -30.01 -5.76
C PHE A 143 -7.12 -30.23 -4.32
N LEU A 144 -6.04 -29.53 -3.94
CA LEU A 144 -5.45 -29.60 -2.59
C LEU A 144 -5.74 -28.30 -1.82
N ILE A 145 -6.24 -28.39 -0.60
CA ILE A 145 -6.52 -27.24 0.27
C ILE A 145 -5.65 -27.35 1.53
N ASN A 146 -4.88 -26.32 1.83
CA ASN A 146 -4.21 -26.15 3.12
C ASN A 146 -5.20 -25.58 4.12
N CYS A 147 -5.68 -26.41 5.05
CA CYS A 147 -6.60 -25.98 6.10
C CYS A 147 -6.51 -26.87 7.34
N GLN A 148 -7.03 -26.35 8.45
CA GLN A 148 -7.13 -27.04 9.73
C GLN A 148 -8.50 -27.71 9.93
N TRP A 149 -9.42 -27.61 8.95
CA TRP A 149 -10.81 -28.00 9.03
C TRP A 149 -10.99 -29.52 8.90
N ASP A 150 -11.92 -30.08 9.66
CA ASP A 150 -12.41 -31.41 9.41
C ASP A 150 -13.37 -31.45 8.19
N GLU A 151 -13.87 -32.63 7.82
CA GLU A 151 -14.73 -32.79 6.63
C GLU A 151 -16.05 -32.01 6.75
N LYS A 152 -16.59 -31.88 7.96
CA LYS A 152 -17.83 -31.15 8.21
C LYS A 152 -17.60 -29.66 8.09
N GLU A 153 -16.58 -29.13 8.76
CA GLU A 153 -16.20 -27.73 8.68
C GLU A 153 -15.85 -27.33 7.25
N LEU A 154 -15.10 -28.18 6.52
CA LEU A 154 -14.79 -27.95 5.11
C LEU A 154 -16.06 -27.87 4.27
N SER A 155 -17.02 -28.79 4.50
CA SER A 155 -18.31 -28.75 3.81
C SER A 155 -19.13 -27.48 4.10
N GLU A 156 -19.06 -26.96 5.33
CA GLU A 156 -19.75 -25.72 5.68
C GLU A 156 -19.09 -24.48 5.01
N LYS A 157 -17.78 -24.48 4.87
CA LYS A 157 -17.02 -23.34 4.31
C LYS A 157 -16.96 -23.30 2.78
N LEU A 158 -17.04 -24.42 2.10
CA LEU A 158 -17.11 -24.45 0.64
C LEU A 158 -18.46 -23.90 0.15
N ASN A 159 -18.42 -22.93 -0.78
CA ASN A 159 -19.61 -22.42 -1.42
C ASN A 159 -20.26 -23.46 -2.36
N ALA A 160 -21.51 -23.26 -2.70
CA ALA A 160 -22.28 -24.22 -3.50
C ALA A 160 -21.73 -24.40 -4.92
N GLU A 161 -21.22 -23.34 -5.56
CA GLU A 161 -20.61 -23.40 -6.90
C GLU A 161 -19.39 -24.33 -6.90
N THR A 162 -18.49 -24.16 -5.93
CA THR A 162 -17.30 -25.01 -5.72
C THR A 162 -17.71 -26.46 -5.47
N LYS A 163 -18.69 -26.72 -4.60
CA LYS A 163 -19.23 -28.07 -4.35
C LYS A 163 -19.75 -28.74 -5.61
N ARG A 164 -20.61 -28.02 -6.36
CA ARG A 164 -21.16 -28.52 -7.63
C ARG A 164 -20.06 -28.87 -8.64
N TYR A 165 -19.05 -28.02 -8.76
CA TYR A 165 -17.94 -28.25 -9.68
C TYR A 165 -17.15 -29.51 -9.29
N ILE A 166 -16.79 -29.66 -8.02
CA ILE A 166 -16.06 -30.82 -7.49
C ILE A 166 -16.83 -32.11 -7.80
N ALA A 167 -18.13 -32.17 -7.47
CA ALA A 167 -18.94 -33.37 -7.65
C ALA A 167 -19.17 -33.71 -9.13
N LYS A 168 -19.54 -32.73 -9.96
CA LYS A 168 -19.87 -32.94 -11.37
C LYS A 168 -18.67 -33.31 -12.25
N ASN A 169 -17.46 -32.85 -11.84
CA ASN A 169 -16.23 -33.08 -12.61
C ASN A 169 -15.35 -34.18 -11.99
N ASN A 170 -15.82 -34.93 -10.99
CA ASN A 170 -15.06 -35.97 -10.30
C ASN A 170 -13.70 -35.50 -9.80
N ILE A 171 -13.61 -34.28 -9.25
CA ILE A 171 -12.36 -33.70 -8.74
C ILE A 171 -11.90 -34.49 -7.51
N GLN A 172 -10.64 -34.86 -7.50
CA GLN A 172 -10.02 -35.52 -6.36
C GLN A 172 -9.64 -34.47 -5.32
N LEU A 173 -10.47 -34.34 -4.27
CA LEU A 173 -10.30 -33.36 -3.23
C LEU A 173 -9.37 -33.89 -2.11
N TYR A 174 -8.36 -33.09 -1.76
CA TYR A 174 -7.46 -33.35 -0.65
C TYR A 174 -7.35 -32.15 0.27
N THR A 175 -7.12 -32.41 1.54
CA THR A 175 -6.72 -31.41 2.53
C THR A 175 -5.35 -31.73 3.12
N VAL A 176 -4.64 -30.73 3.62
CA VAL A 176 -3.41 -30.86 4.41
C VAL A 176 -3.37 -29.76 5.47
N ASN A 177 -3.11 -30.12 6.72
CA ASN A 177 -2.92 -29.14 7.78
C ASN A 177 -1.45 -28.79 7.95
N ALA A 178 -0.92 -28.07 6.95
CA ALA A 178 0.47 -27.62 6.97
C ALA A 178 0.74 -26.55 8.04
N ILE A 179 -0.29 -25.85 8.51
CA ILE A 179 -0.21 -24.79 9.54
C ILE A 179 0.23 -25.40 10.87
N ASP A 180 -0.49 -26.39 11.37
CA ASP A 180 -0.16 -27.04 12.64
C ASP A 180 1.12 -27.88 12.54
N ILE A 181 1.36 -28.51 11.40
CA ILE A 181 2.61 -29.26 11.14
C ILE A 181 3.81 -28.33 11.26
N ALA A 182 3.81 -27.19 10.58
CA ALA A 182 4.90 -26.21 10.62
C ALA A 182 5.10 -25.64 12.03
N ALA A 183 4.02 -25.36 12.74
CA ALA A 183 4.06 -24.87 14.13
C ALA A 183 4.69 -25.92 15.08
N LYS A 184 4.27 -27.18 15.00
CA LYS A 184 4.78 -28.28 15.84
C LYS A 184 6.26 -28.57 15.60
N ILE A 185 6.73 -28.42 14.36
CA ILE A 185 8.15 -28.65 13.99
C ILE A 185 9.03 -27.46 14.41
N GLY A 186 8.45 -26.29 14.73
CA GLY A 186 9.19 -25.07 15.06
C GLY A 186 9.49 -24.15 13.88
N LEU A 187 8.88 -24.40 12.73
CA LEU A 187 8.98 -23.53 11.55
C LEU A 187 8.02 -22.32 11.60
N GLY A 188 7.15 -22.25 12.62
CA GLY A 188 6.17 -21.18 12.79
C GLY A 188 5.19 -21.13 11.61
N LYS A 189 5.18 -20.02 10.90
CA LYS A 189 4.26 -19.77 9.77
C LYS A 189 4.74 -20.35 8.42
N ARG A 190 5.88 -21.02 8.36
CA ARG A 190 6.50 -21.47 7.11
C ARG A 190 5.94 -22.82 6.67
N THR A 191 4.77 -22.78 6.05
CA THR A 191 4.04 -23.96 5.55
C THR A 191 4.52 -24.46 4.18
N ASN A 192 5.24 -23.64 3.45
CA ASN A 192 5.62 -23.84 2.05
C ASN A 192 6.40 -25.15 1.81
N THR A 193 7.27 -25.57 2.72
CA THR A 193 8.04 -26.84 2.59
C THR A 193 7.12 -28.06 2.72
N VAL A 194 6.16 -28.04 3.65
CA VAL A 194 5.16 -29.10 3.82
C VAL A 194 4.29 -29.21 2.56
N LEU A 195 3.81 -28.07 2.06
CA LEU A 195 2.96 -28.00 0.87
C LEU A 195 3.67 -28.45 -0.40
N GLN A 196 4.95 -28.09 -0.55
CA GLN A 196 5.79 -28.54 -1.66
C GLN A 196 5.96 -30.06 -1.67
N SER A 197 6.16 -30.67 -0.51
CA SER A 197 6.28 -32.11 -0.39
C SER A 197 4.94 -32.82 -0.71
N ALA A 198 3.81 -32.30 -0.24
CA ALA A 198 2.49 -32.80 -0.60
C ALA A 198 2.22 -32.71 -2.12
N PHE A 199 2.66 -31.60 -2.75
CA PHE A 199 2.57 -31.44 -4.20
C PHE A 199 3.31 -32.56 -4.94
N PHE A 200 4.58 -32.83 -4.62
CA PHE A 200 5.34 -33.89 -5.29
C PHE A 200 4.70 -35.26 -5.13
N SER A 201 4.11 -35.53 -3.97
CA SER A 201 3.42 -36.79 -3.68
C SER A 201 2.12 -36.98 -4.48
N LEU A 202 1.37 -35.89 -4.71
CA LEU A 202 0.04 -35.91 -5.35
C LEU A 202 0.11 -35.71 -6.87
N ALA A 203 0.96 -34.80 -7.35
CA ALA A 203 1.02 -34.42 -8.77
C ALA A 203 1.75 -35.43 -9.65
N LYS A 204 2.53 -36.37 -9.05
CA LYS A 204 3.21 -37.49 -9.73
C LYS A 204 4.07 -37.05 -10.94
N VAL A 205 4.72 -35.91 -10.85
CA VAL A 205 5.59 -35.38 -11.91
C VAL A 205 6.86 -36.20 -12.04
N LEU A 206 7.35 -36.70 -10.90
CA LEU A 206 8.45 -37.66 -10.75
C LEU A 206 8.15 -38.56 -9.55
N PRO A 207 8.90 -39.68 -9.37
CA PRO A 207 8.69 -40.53 -8.21
C PRO A 207 8.84 -39.76 -6.89
N ALA A 208 7.85 -39.89 -5.99
CA ALA A 208 7.78 -39.08 -4.79
C ALA A 208 9.03 -39.22 -3.89
N GLU A 209 9.58 -40.44 -3.77
CA GLU A 209 10.79 -40.70 -2.99
C GLU A 209 12.01 -39.94 -3.54
N GLU A 210 12.17 -39.87 -4.85
CA GLU A 210 13.25 -39.13 -5.50
C GLU A 210 13.07 -37.62 -5.28
N ALA A 211 11.84 -37.08 -5.45
CA ALA A 211 11.53 -35.68 -5.19
C ALA A 211 11.85 -35.27 -3.75
N ILE A 212 11.46 -36.08 -2.80
CA ILE A 212 11.76 -35.90 -1.37
C ILE A 212 13.26 -35.90 -1.10
N GLY A 213 14.00 -36.82 -1.75
CA GLY A 213 15.46 -36.85 -1.69
C GLY A 213 16.08 -35.53 -2.16
N TYR A 214 15.68 -35.02 -3.32
CA TYR A 214 16.17 -33.74 -3.85
C TYR A 214 15.74 -32.52 -3.03
N MET A 215 14.55 -32.55 -2.43
CA MET A 215 14.13 -31.51 -1.49
C MET A 215 15.04 -31.47 -0.25
N LYS A 216 15.38 -32.64 0.32
CA LYS A 216 16.30 -32.75 1.46
C LYS A 216 17.71 -32.29 1.10
N GLU A 217 18.22 -32.65 -0.07
CA GLU A 217 19.48 -32.12 -0.58
C GLU A 217 19.49 -30.60 -0.65
N LYS A 218 18.44 -29.99 -1.24
CA LYS A 218 18.29 -28.54 -1.26
C LYS A 218 18.16 -27.91 0.13
N ALA A 219 17.59 -28.61 1.12
CA ALA A 219 17.48 -28.12 2.49
C ALA A 219 18.85 -27.92 3.15
N GLN A 220 19.91 -28.57 2.64
CA GLN A 220 21.30 -28.38 3.11
C GLN A 220 21.79 -26.93 2.92
N LYS A 221 21.20 -26.16 2.03
CA LYS A 221 21.48 -24.70 1.89
C LYS A 221 21.31 -23.94 3.20
N PHE A 222 20.46 -24.45 4.11
CA PHE A 222 20.22 -23.85 5.41
C PHE A 222 21.28 -24.21 6.46
N MET A 223 22.28 -25.06 6.15
CA MET A 223 23.36 -25.42 7.08
C MET A 223 24.07 -24.19 7.66
N LYS A 224 24.21 -23.14 6.87
CA LYS A 224 24.77 -21.83 7.32
C LYS A 224 23.99 -21.18 8.47
N LYS A 225 22.71 -21.56 8.66
CA LYS A 225 21.85 -21.11 9.76
C LYS A 225 21.80 -22.05 10.93
N GLY A 226 22.51 -23.19 10.85
CA GLY A 226 22.58 -24.22 11.86
C GLY A 226 21.88 -25.52 11.46
N ILE A 227 22.44 -26.64 11.98
CA ILE A 227 21.93 -27.99 11.68
C ILE A 227 20.49 -28.20 12.10
N GLU A 228 20.05 -27.56 13.18
CA GLU A 228 18.66 -27.69 13.66
C GLU A 228 17.64 -27.12 12.63
N ILE A 229 18.01 -26.08 11.92
CA ILE A 229 17.15 -25.52 10.84
C ILE A 229 17.04 -26.51 9.67
N VAL A 230 18.14 -27.20 9.35
CA VAL A 230 18.11 -28.28 8.33
C VAL A 230 17.18 -29.40 8.78
N LYS A 231 17.34 -29.92 10.01
CA LYS A 231 16.48 -30.98 10.55
C LYS A 231 14.99 -30.61 10.57
N MET A 232 14.68 -29.36 10.95
CA MET A 232 13.29 -28.86 10.91
C MET A 232 12.71 -28.87 9.48
N ASN A 233 13.50 -28.48 8.48
CA ASN A 233 13.06 -28.54 7.09
C ASN A 233 12.92 -29.99 6.59
N GLU A 234 13.83 -30.87 6.94
CA GLU A 234 13.72 -32.31 6.60
C GLU A 234 12.48 -32.95 7.24
N ALA A 235 12.20 -32.64 8.50
CA ALA A 235 10.98 -33.10 9.19
C ALA A 235 9.69 -32.56 8.51
N ALA A 236 9.71 -31.31 8.03
CA ALA A 236 8.60 -30.75 7.29
C ALA A 236 8.38 -31.41 5.93
N ILE A 237 9.47 -31.77 5.23
CA ILE A 237 9.44 -32.53 3.99
C ILE A 237 8.81 -33.91 4.21
N ASP A 238 9.28 -34.63 5.21
CA ASP A 238 8.77 -35.98 5.55
C ASP A 238 7.29 -35.93 5.95
N ALA A 239 6.91 -34.97 6.77
CA ALA A 239 5.53 -34.79 7.18
C ALA A 239 4.61 -34.48 5.98
N GLY A 240 5.01 -33.57 5.10
CA GLY A 240 4.23 -33.18 3.93
C GLY A 240 4.00 -34.32 2.94
N ALA A 241 4.94 -35.27 2.85
CA ALA A 241 4.84 -36.40 1.95
C ALA A 241 3.66 -37.35 2.26
N SER A 242 3.11 -37.32 3.48
CA SER A 242 2.09 -38.26 3.94
C SER A 242 0.92 -37.61 4.72
N ALA A 243 0.99 -36.33 5.03
CA ALA A 243 0.00 -35.67 5.90
C ALA A 243 -1.27 -35.23 5.19
N TYR A 244 -1.35 -35.37 3.87
CA TYR A 244 -2.57 -35.03 3.13
C TYR A 244 -3.65 -36.11 3.31
N VAL A 245 -4.89 -35.65 3.37
CA VAL A 245 -6.08 -36.50 3.55
C VAL A 245 -6.96 -36.37 2.32
N LYS A 246 -7.38 -37.52 1.76
CA LYS A 246 -8.37 -37.53 0.69
C LYS A 246 -9.77 -37.37 1.30
N ILE A 247 -10.55 -36.47 0.74
CA ILE A 247 -11.91 -36.20 1.17
C ILE A 247 -12.88 -36.96 0.27
N ASP A 248 -13.79 -37.68 0.88
CA ASP A 248 -14.88 -38.33 0.17
C ASP A 248 -15.96 -37.31 -0.18
N VAL A 249 -16.14 -37.06 -1.50
CA VAL A 249 -17.06 -36.04 -2.00
C VAL A 249 -18.49 -36.54 -1.93
N PRO A 250 -19.39 -35.91 -1.12
CA PRO A 250 -20.78 -36.33 -1.05
C PRO A 250 -21.52 -36.15 -2.37
N ALA A 251 -22.31 -37.12 -2.79
CA ALA A 251 -23.11 -37.02 -4.01
C ALA A 251 -24.08 -35.81 -3.98
N SER A 252 -24.56 -35.44 -2.78
CA SER A 252 -25.41 -34.25 -2.60
C SER A 252 -24.76 -32.92 -3.00
N TRP A 253 -23.46 -32.85 -3.09
CA TRP A 253 -22.79 -31.64 -3.54
C TRP A 253 -23.10 -31.27 -5.00
N ALA A 254 -23.50 -32.24 -5.83
CA ALA A 254 -23.88 -31.97 -7.22
C ALA A 254 -25.08 -31.03 -7.34
N ASP A 255 -25.94 -31.00 -6.32
CA ASP A 255 -27.16 -30.21 -6.28
C ASP A 255 -27.14 -29.16 -5.15
N ALA A 256 -25.96 -28.76 -4.67
CA ALA A 256 -25.82 -27.74 -3.64
C ALA A 256 -26.45 -26.41 -4.06
N GLU A 257 -27.27 -25.82 -3.20
CA GLU A 257 -27.98 -24.56 -3.45
C GLU A 257 -27.13 -23.34 -3.02
N ASP A 258 -27.20 -22.27 -3.80
CA ASP A 258 -26.47 -21.04 -3.51
C ASP A 258 -27.10 -20.31 -2.30
N ALA A 259 -26.28 -19.92 -1.34
CA ALA A 259 -26.68 -19.01 -0.29
C ALA A 259 -26.89 -17.58 -0.84
N PRO A 260 -27.79 -16.78 -0.23
CA PRO A 260 -27.90 -15.38 -0.58
C PRO A 260 -26.54 -14.67 -0.50
N LYS A 261 -26.24 -13.85 -1.52
CA LYS A 261 -25.00 -13.05 -1.48
C LYS A 261 -25.05 -12.07 -0.30
N ALA A 262 -23.99 -12.01 0.47
CA ALA A 262 -23.85 -11.00 1.51
C ALA A 262 -23.81 -9.61 0.87
N VAL A 263 -24.67 -8.72 1.35
CA VAL A 263 -24.75 -7.32 0.94
C VAL A 263 -24.05 -6.46 1.99
N THR A 264 -23.37 -5.42 1.58
CA THR A 264 -22.77 -4.44 2.50
C THR A 264 -23.88 -3.62 3.15
N GLU A 265 -24.01 -3.70 4.48
CA GLU A 265 -25.16 -3.13 5.21
C GLU A 265 -25.00 -1.64 5.55
N HIS A 266 -23.76 -1.13 5.64
CA HIS A 266 -23.47 0.21 6.15
C HIS A 266 -22.55 0.98 5.23
N GLY A 267 -22.83 2.28 5.03
CA GLY A 267 -22.02 3.23 4.28
C GLY A 267 -22.83 4.10 3.30
N PRO A 268 -22.19 5.05 2.64
CA PRO A 268 -22.82 5.86 1.59
C PRO A 268 -23.32 4.99 0.43
N ALA A 269 -24.54 5.22 -0.03
CA ALA A 269 -25.21 4.34 -1.00
C ALA A 269 -24.41 4.08 -2.29
N LYS A 270 -23.78 5.11 -2.86
CA LYS A 270 -22.92 4.96 -4.04
C LYS A 270 -21.69 4.09 -3.76
N LEU A 271 -21.02 4.33 -2.63
CA LEU A 271 -19.84 3.56 -2.23
C LEU A 271 -20.19 2.09 -2.02
N VAL A 272 -21.26 1.81 -1.27
CA VAL A 272 -21.74 0.43 -1.01
C VAL A 272 -22.10 -0.29 -2.32
N LYS A 273 -22.77 0.41 -3.25
CA LYS A 273 -23.09 -0.13 -4.57
C LYS A 273 -21.84 -0.52 -5.34
N MET A 274 -20.84 0.37 -5.40
CA MET A 274 -19.57 0.13 -6.07
C MET A 274 -18.78 -1.01 -5.39
N VAL A 275 -18.76 -1.05 -4.05
CA VAL A 275 -18.13 -2.12 -3.27
C VAL A 275 -18.72 -3.49 -3.66
N ASP A 276 -20.05 -3.62 -3.69
CA ASP A 276 -20.71 -4.91 -3.96
C ASP A 276 -20.65 -5.30 -5.44
N SER A 277 -20.75 -4.33 -6.36
CA SER A 277 -20.84 -4.60 -7.80
C SER A 277 -19.46 -4.69 -8.49
N ILE A 278 -18.44 -4.02 -7.99
CA ILE A 278 -17.10 -3.95 -8.64
C ILE A 278 -15.99 -4.43 -7.69
N MET A 279 -15.85 -3.80 -6.53
CA MET A 279 -14.69 -4.05 -5.66
C MET A 279 -14.60 -5.51 -5.19
N LYS A 280 -15.69 -6.08 -4.68
CA LYS A 280 -15.70 -7.47 -4.20
C LYS A 280 -15.42 -8.48 -5.31
N PRO A 281 -16.08 -8.44 -6.50
CA PRO A 281 -15.74 -9.32 -7.61
C PRO A 281 -14.27 -9.19 -8.06
N VAL A 282 -13.76 -7.97 -8.22
CA VAL A 282 -12.36 -7.74 -8.59
C VAL A 282 -11.41 -8.26 -7.52
N GLY A 283 -11.69 -8.00 -6.25
CA GLY A 283 -10.90 -8.49 -5.11
C GLY A 283 -10.85 -10.03 -5.02
N ASN A 284 -11.91 -10.70 -5.47
CA ASN A 284 -12.01 -12.17 -5.53
C ASN A 284 -11.46 -12.77 -6.84
N MET A 285 -10.76 -11.98 -7.67
CA MET A 285 -10.22 -12.39 -8.97
C MET A 285 -11.29 -12.86 -9.96
N ASP A 286 -12.51 -12.33 -9.87
CA ASP A 286 -13.69 -12.62 -10.71
C ASP A 286 -14.11 -11.40 -11.55
N GLY A 287 -13.25 -10.38 -11.64
CA GLY A 287 -13.53 -9.13 -12.35
C GLY A 287 -13.78 -9.30 -13.85
N ASP A 288 -13.17 -10.29 -14.51
CA ASP A 288 -13.35 -10.58 -15.94
C ASP A 288 -14.79 -10.95 -16.31
N ARG A 289 -15.61 -11.32 -15.32
CA ARG A 289 -17.04 -11.65 -15.52
C ARG A 289 -17.96 -10.46 -15.42
N LEU A 290 -17.45 -9.31 -14.96
CA LEU A 290 -18.28 -8.11 -14.85
C LEU A 290 -18.71 -7.66 -16.26
N PRO A 291 -19.98 -7.30 -16.45
CA PRO A 291 -20.43 -6.69 -17.67
C PRO A 291 -19.91 -5.25 -17.77
N VAL A 292 -19.77 -4.75 -18.99
CA VAL A 292 -19.36 -3.36 -19.24
C VAL A 292 -20.29 -2.38 -18.54
N SER A 293 -21.59 -2.68 -18.48
CA SER A 293 -22.61 -1.84 -17.79
C SER A 293 -22.33 -1.68 -16.29
N ALA A 294 -21.58 -2.58 -15.65
CA ALA A 294 -21.20 -2.41 -14.24
C ALA A 294 -20.38 -1.12 -14.00
N PHE A 295 -19.70 -0.62 -15.04
CA PHE A 295 -18.87 0.59 -14.99
C PHE A 295 -19.58 1.85 -15.53
N SER A 296 -20.87 1.78 -15.83
CA SER A 296 -21.63 2.89 -16.43
C SER A 296 -21.67 4.18 -15.59
N GLU A 297 -21.53 4.06 -14.26
CA GLU A 297 -21.43 5.20 -13.35
C GLU A 297 -19.99 5.72 -13.18
N HIS A 298 -19.02 5.08 -13.81
CA HIS A 298 -17.58 5.36 -13.71
C HIS A 298 -16.92 5.59 -15.08
N VAL A 299 -17.70 6.07 -16.07
CA VAL A 299 -17.22 6.26 -17.46
C VAL A 299 -16.10 7.29 -17.58
N ASP A 300 -16.01 8.21 -16.64
CA ASP A 300 -14.95 9.22 -16.52
C ASP A 300 -13.70 8.72 -15.77
N GLY A 301 -13.70 7.46 -15.30
CA GLY A 301 -12.60 6.86 -14.54
C GLY A 301 -12.59 7.23 -13.04
N THR A 302 -13.60 7.94 -12.54
CA THR A 302 -13.70 8.24 -11.10
C THR A 302 -14.32 7.07 -10.34
N PHE A 303 -13.82 6.83 -9.12
CA PHE A 303 -14.32 5.81 -8.18
C PHE A 303 -14.54 6.42 -6.81
N GLU A 304 -15.50 5.87 -6.07
CA GLU A 304 -15.82 6.32 -4.72
C GLU A 304 -14.66 6.12 -3.75
N GLN A 305 -14.38 7.13 -2.94
CA GLN A 305 -13.34 7.08 -1.91
C GLN A 305 -13.77 6.25 -0.70
N GLY A 306 -12.78 5.73 0.06
CA GLY A 306 -13.03 4.96 1.28
C GLY A 306 -13.35 3.48 1.07
N ALA A 307 -13.24 2.97 -0.16
CA ALA A 307 -13.55 1.59 -0.48
C ALA A 307 -12.65 0.57 0.24
N SER A 308 -11.39 0.91 0.54
CA SER A 308 -10.46 0.03 1.26
C SER A 308 -10.95 -0.40 2.64
N ALA A 309 -11.82 0.40 3.29
CA ALA A 309 -12.41 0.07 4.58
C ALA A 309 -13.32 -1.18 4.53
N TYR A 310 -13.81 -1.55 3.37
CA TYR A 310 -14.69 -2.70 3.15
C TYR A 310 -13.97 -3.98 2.75
N GLU A 311 -12.66 -3.95 2.50
CA GLU A 311 -11.91 -5.15 2.13
C GLU A 311 -11.76 -6.15 3.27
N LYS A 312 -11.46 -5.66 4.48
CA LYS A 312 -11.28 -6.49 5.68
C LYS A 312 -10.47 -7.76 5.38
N ARG A 313 -9.26 -7.57 4.84
CA ARG A 313 -8.46 -8.66 4.26
C ARG A 313 -8.04 -9.75 5.25
N GLY A 314 -7.87 -9.40 6.53
CA GLY A 314 -7.54 -10.35 7.60
C GLY A 314 -6.21 -11.09 7.38
N VAL A 315 -5.21 -10.47 6.73
CA VAL A 315 -3.97 -11.14 6.31
C VAL A 315 -2.93 -11.28 7.42
N ALA A 316 -3.04 -10.49 8.48
CA ALA A 316 -2.13 -10.56 9.60
C ALA A 316 -2.38 -11.83 10.43
N VAL A 317 -1.32 -12.55 10.76
CA VAL A 317 -1.39 -13.68 11.72
C VAL A 317 -1.26 -13.18 13.15
N MET A 318 -0.50 -12.10 13.35
CA MET A 318 -0.32 -11.45 14.64
C MET A 318 -0.70 -9.97 14.51
N VAL A 319 -1.44 -9.46 15.48
CA VAL A 319 -1.85 -8.05 15.56
C VAL A 319 -1.49 -7.47 16.94
N PRO A 320 -1.36 -6.13 17.07
CA PRO A 320 -1.05 -5.54 18.35
C PRO A 320 -2.27 -5.57 19.28
N GLU A 321 -2.08 -6.11 20.49
CA GLU A 321 -2.97 -5.96 21.61
C GLU A 321 -2.50 -4.77 22.46
N TRP A 322 -3.44 -3.90 22.83
CA TRP A 322 -3.16 -2.70 23.62
C TRP A 322 -3.53 -2.86 25.09
N ASP A 323 -2.57 -2.55 25.97
CA ASP A 323 -2.76 -2.43 27.41
C ASP A 323 -2.94 -0.95 27.81
N GLY A 324 -4.19 -0.58 28.11
CA GLY A 324 -4.53 0.79 28.53
C GLY A 324 -3.94 1.21 29.86
N ALA A 325 -3.63 0.26 30.77
CA ALA A 325 -3.14 0.56 32.10
C ALA A 325 -1.70 1.12 32.07
N THR A 326 -0.84 0.55 31.22
CA THR A 326 0.57 0.95 31.08
C THR A 326 0.77 2.07 30.06
N CYS A 327 -0.21 2.34 29.21
CA CYS A 327 -0.10 3.29 28.10
C CYS A 327 0.14 4.73 28.55
N ALA A 328 1.16 5.40 27.98
CA ALA A 328 1.46 6.82 28.20
C ALA A 328 0.54 7.77 27.41
N GLN A 329 -0.30 7.27 26.50
CA GLN A 329 -1.18 8.04 25.60
C GLN A 329 -0.42 9.07 24.73
N CYS A 330 0.79 8.73 24.31
CA CYS A 330 1.65 9.60 23.49
C CYS A 330 1.31 9.57 21.98
N ASN A 331 0.45 8.64 21.53
CA ASN A 331 -0.02 8.43 20.17
C ASN A 331 1.08 8.08 19.13
N LYS A 332 2.33 7.80 19.56
CA LYS A 332 3.42 7.48 18.64
C LYS A 332 3.14 6.23 17.79
N CYS A 333 2.48 5.23 18.35
CA CYS A 333 2.10 4.01 17.63
C CYS A 333 1.14 4.28 16.45
N SER A 334 0.19 5.19 16.63
CA SER A 334 -0.68 5.68 15.57
C SER A 334 0.12 6.53 14.56
N TYR A 335 0.99 7.43 15.06
CA TYR A 335 1.79 8.34 14.24
C TYR A 335 2.64 7.61 13.19
N VAL A 336 3.20 6.46 13.52
CA VAL A 336 4.06 5.67 12.61
C VAL A 336 3.32 4.58 11.84
N CYS A 337 2.04 4.33 12.14
CA CYS A 337 1.30 3.25 11.49
C CYS A 337 1.11 3.53 9.99
N PRO A 338 1.65 2.70 9.08
CA PRO A 338 1.55 2.94 7.65
C PRO A 338 0.14 2.70 7.08
N HIS A 339 -0.71 1.97 7.81
CA HIS A 339 -2.02 1.53 7.34
C HIS A 339 -3.19 2.15 8.09
N ALA A 340 -2.94 3.07 9.03
CA ALA A 340 -3.97 3.71 9.86
C ALA A 340 -4.88 2.73 10.63
N THR A 341 -4.37 1.57 11.01
CA THR A 341 -5.14 0.50 11.69
C THR A 341 -5.12 0.59 13.21
N ILE A 342 -4.31 1.48 13.78
CA ILE A 342 -4.24 1.77 15.21
C ILE A 342 -4.44 3.26 15.42
N ARG A 343 -5.51 3.64 16.13
CA ARG A 343 -5.97 5.03 16.24
C ARG A 343 -6.35 5.39 17.68
N PRO A 344 -5.91 6.53 18.20
CA PRO A 344 -6.37 7.05 19.48
C PRO A 344 -7.71 7.77 19.34
N TYR A 345 -8.59 7.59 20.33
CA TYR A 345 -9.82 8.34 20.43
C TYR A 345 -9.97 8.95 21.82
N ALA A 346 -10.41 10.19 21.86
CA ALA A 346 -10.89 10.84 23.07
C ALA A 346 -12.42 10.83 23.04
N LEU A 347 -13.05 10.25 24.06
CA LEU A 347 -14.49 10.01 24.12
C LEU A 347 -15.15 10.90 25.17
N THR A 348 -16.30 11.44 24.85
CA THR A 348 -17.22 11.99 25.87
C THR A 348 -17.75 10.87 26.77
N ALA A 349 -18.38 11.21 27.89
CA ALA A 349 -19.00 10.21 28.76
C ALA A 349 -20.09 9.40 28.02
N GLU A 350 -20.85 10.05 27.15
CA GLU A 350 -21.90 9.42 26.33
C GLU A 350 -21.30 8.48 25.27
N GLU A 351 -20.30 8.92 24.50
CA GLU A 351 -19.61 8.08 23.52
C GLU A 351 -18.98 6.86 24.19
N ALA A 352 -18.44 7.02 25.39
CA ALA A 352 -17.86 5.92 26.16
C ALA A 352 -18.92 4.94 26.70
N ALA A 353 -20.06 5.43 27.10
CA ALA A 353 -21.16 4.60 27.63
C ALA A 353 -21.84 3.73 26.54
N ASN A 354 -21.87 4.23 25.30
CA ASN A 354 -22.46 3.54 24.16
C ASN A 354 -21.47 2.60 23.42
N ALA A 355 -20.21 2.60 23.82
CA ALA A 355 -19.20 1.77 23.17
C ALA A 355 -19.44 0.27 23.42
N PRO A 356 -19.14 -0.60 22.44
CA PRO A 356 -19.24 -2.05 22.62
C PRO A 356 -18.46 -2.55 23.84
N ALA A 357 -18.97 -3.57 24.52
CA ALA A 357 -18.36 -4.13 25.74
C ALA A 357 -16.92 -4.65 25.54
N VAL A 358 -16.55 -4.97 24.30
CA VAL A 358 -15.18 -5.40 23.93
C VAL A 358 -14.18 -4.23 23.84
N ALA A 359 -14.66 -2.98 23.87
CA ALA A 359 -13.80 -1.80 23.83
C ALA A 359 -13.07 -1.62 25.18
N THR A 360 -11.77 -1.47 25.14
CA THR A 360 -10.97 -1.09 26.31
C THR A 360 -10.96 0.43 26.41
N ILE A 361 -11.57 1.00 27.43
CA ILE A 361 -11.65 2.45 27.66
C ILE A 361 -11.02 2.78 29.01
N VAL A 362 -10.14 3.77 29.05
CA VAL A 362 -9.43 4.22 30.25
C VAL A 362 -9.59 5.73 30.45
N ASP A 363 -9.15 6.23 31.59
CA ASP A 363 -9.13 7.67 31.82
C ASP A 363 -8.14 8.37 30.91
N LYS A 364 -8.54 9.54 30.37
CA LYS A 364 -7.65 10.39 29.58
C LYS A 364 -6.56 11.00 30.47
N LYS A 365 -5.31 10.95 30.02
CA LYS A 365 -4.16 11.60 30.67
C LYS A 365 -3.86 12.95 30.01
N GLY A 366 -3.29 13.86 30.77
CA GLY A 366 -2.89 15.19 30.28
C GLY A 366 -4.07 16.10 29.88
N LYS A 367 -3.96 16.81 28.75
CA LYS A 367 -5.01 17.72 28.27
C LYS A 367 -6.32 16.98 28.06
N GLY A 368 -7.43 17.50 28.53
CA GLY A 368 -8.76 16.87 28.45
C GLY A 368 -9.03 15.77 29.49
N LYS A 369 -8.16 15.55 30.48
CA LYS A 369 -8.28 14.49 31.50
C LYS A 369 -9.59 14.54 32.31
N ASP A 370 -10.14 15.72 32.52
CA ASP A 370 -11.34 15.94 33.34
C ASP A 370 -12.64 15.90 32.50
N VAL A 371 -12.51 15.78 31.16
CA VAL A 371 -13.64 15.86 30.19
C VAL A 371 -13.77 14.57 29.41
N TYR A 372 -12.67 13.91 29.05
CA TYR A 372 -12.67 12.78 28.13
C TYR A 372 -12.18 11.48 28.75
N LYS A 373 -12.68 10.38 28.23
CA LYS A 373 -12.06 9.06 28.30
C LYS A 373 -11.12 8.85 27.11
N TYR A 374 -10.35 7.77 27.13
CA TYR A 374 -9.38 7.45 26.09
C TYR A 374 -9.41 5.98 25.71
N THR A 375 -9.24 5.71 24.42
CA THR A 375 -8.96 4.38 23.91
C THR A 375 -7.93 4.44 22.80
N MET A 376 -7.18 3.36 22.62
CA MET A 376 -6.39 3.08 21.44
C MET A 376 -7.06 1.91 20.70
N ALA A 377 -7.84 2.21 19.67
CA ALA A 377 -8.55 1.21 18.89
C ALA A 377 -7.63 0.60 17.83
N VAL A 378 -7.70 -0.71 17.66
CA VAL A 378 -6.97 -1.46 16.63
C VAL A 378 -7.98 -2.19 15.76
N SER A 379 -7.83 -2.07 14.42
CA SER A 379 -8.57 -2.89 13.47
C SER A 379 -7.78 -4.19 13.18
N PRO A 380 -8.18 -5.34 13.73
CA PRO A 380 -7.46 -6.59 13.51
C PRO A 380 -7.57 -7.12 12.07
N LEU A 381 -8.69 -6.83 11.38
CA LEU A 381 -8.92 -7.30 10.02
C LEU A 381 -8.21 -6.46 8.95
N ASP A 382 -7.89 -5.20 9.25
CA ASP A 382 -7.16 -4.31 8.33
C ASP A 382 -5.66 -4.23 8.66
N CYS A 383 -5.25 -4.68 9.85
CA CYS A 383 -3.85 -4.70 10.28
C CYS A 383 -3.01 -5.64 9.41
N MET A 384 -1.82 -5.20 9.03
CA MET A 384 -0.86 -5.98 8.24
C MET A 384 0.14 -6.79 9.09
N GLY A 385 0.08 -6.67 10.42
CA GLY A 385 0.94 -7.43 11.33
C GLY A 385 2.42 -7.03 11.30
N CYS A 386 2.75 -5.83 10.81
CA CYS A 386 4.15 -5.39 10.65
C CYS A 386 4.91 -5.18 11.97
N GLY A 387 4.23 -4.87 13.08
CA GLY A 387 4.85 -4.67 14.38
C GLY A 387 5.53 -3.30 14.60
N VAL A 388 5.52 -2.39 13.63
CA VAL A 388 6.15 -1.05 13.75
C VAL A 388 5.64 -0.26 14.96
N CYS A 389 4.35 -0.35 15.25
CA CYS A 389 3.73 0.31 16.40
C CYS A 389 4.26 -0.21 17.75
N VAL A 390 4.61 -1.49 17.83
CA VAL A 390 5.22 -2.10 19.02
C VAL A 390 6.65 -1.57 19.19
N GLY A 391 7.44 -1.53 18.11
CA GLY A 391 8.83 -1.07 18.14
C GLY A 391 9.02 0.38 18.62
N VAL A 392 8.01 1.24 18.47
CA VAL A 392 8.08 2.66 18.89
C VAL A 392 7.40 2.94 20.23
N CYS A 393 6.80 1.93 20.88
CA CYS A 393 6.08 2.12 22.13
C CYS A 393 7.04 2.33 23.31
N PRO A 394 7.08 3.49 23.96
CA PRO A 394 8.05 3.77 25.01
C PRO A 394 7.72 3.10 26.35
N THR A 395 6.54 2.50 26.48
CA THR A 395 6.03 1.89 27.73
C THR A 395 5.65 0.42 27.56
N ASP A 396 6.02 -0.20 26.44
CA ASP A 396 5.71 -1.59 26.10
C ASP A 396 4.22 -1.98 26.25
N SER A 397 3.35 -0.99 26.05
CA SER A 397 1.89 -1.14 26.17
C SER A 397 1.25 -1.86 25.00
N LEU A 398 2.03 -2.28 24.01
CA LEU A 398 1.59 -3.02 22.83
C LEU A 398 2.37 -4.34 22.73
N LYS A 399 1.65 -5.43 22.50
CA LYS A 399 2.23 -6.75 22.25
C LYS A 399 1.59 -7.41 21.05
N MET A 400 2.40 -8.07 20.22
CA MET A 400 1.86 -8.85 19.11
C MET A 400 1.27 -10.16 19.64
N VAL A 401 -0.02 -10.37 19.35
CA VAL A 401 -0.80 -11.58 19.73
C VAL A 401 -1.47 -12.18 18.51
N ALA A 402 -1.92 -13.42 18.60
CA ALA A 402 -2.66 -14.07 17.51
C ALA A 402 -3.91 -13.27 17.15
N ARG A 403 -4.11 -13.01 15.86
CA ARG A 403 -5.22 -12.15 15.37
C ARG A 403 -6.58 -12.65 15.84
N GLU A 404 -6.81 -13.96 15.80
CA GLU A 404 -8.09 -14.59 16.16
C GLU A 404 -8.53 -14.22 17.56
N THR A 405 -7.59 -13.94 18.47
CA THR A 405 -7.89 -13.49 19.85
C THR A 405 -8.41 -12.06 19.89
N GLN A 406 -8.23 -11.29 18.81
CA GLN A 406 -8.57 -9.87 18.72
C GLN A 406 -9.71 -9.57 17.75
N ASP A 407 -10.21 -10.56 16.99
CA ASP A 407 -11.21 -10.35 15.94
C ASP A 407 -12.48 -9.67 16.48
N ALA A 408 -12.92 -9.99 17.68
CA ALA A 408 -14.05 -9.33 18.32
C ALA A 408 -13.87 -7.81 18.53
N LYS A 409 -12.63 -7.33 18.59
CA LYS A 409 -12.32 -5.89 18.75
C LYS A 409 -12.54 -5.09 17.48
N GLN A 410 -12.79 -5.75 16.33
CA GLN A 410 -13.19 -5.04 15.12
C GLN A 410 -14.43 -4.18 15.35
N ALA A 411 -15.43 -4.72 16.06
CA ALA A 411 -16.64 -3.96 16.39
C ALA A 411 -16.36 -2.70 17.22
N ALA A 412 -15.35 -2.76 18.11
CA ALA A 412 -14.94 -1.57 18.86
C ALA A 412 -14.27 -0.53 17.97
N PHE A 413 -13.41 -0.97 17.04
CA PHE A 413 -12.76 -0.06 16.07
C PHE A 413 -13.79 0.62 15.17
N ASP A 414 -14.71 -0.16 14.59
CA ASP A 414 -15.75 0.35 13.71
C ASP A 414 -16.64 1.37 14.43
N TYR A 415 -17.05 1.06 15.68
CA TYR A 415 -17.79 2.01 16.52
C TYR A 415 -17.03 3.34 16.71
N MET A 416 -15.72 3.30 17.00
CA MET A 416 -14.92 4.52 17.18
C MET A 416 -14.85 5.35 15.90
N VAL A 417 -14.72 4.72 14.74
CA VAL A 417 -14.71 5.41 13.45
C VAL A 417 -16.07 6.06 13.16
N GLU A 418 -17.15 5.33 13.38
CA GLU A 418 -18.50 5.77 13.03
C GLU A 418 -19.09 6.80 14.00
N ASN A 419 -18.89 6.61 15.31
CA ASN A 419 -19.67 7.30 16.33
C ASN A 419 -18.88 8.33 17.14
N VAL A 420 -17.55 8.21 17.23
CA VAL A 420 -16.75 9.16 18.01
C VAL A 420 -16.35 10.37 17.17
N THR A 421 -16.63 11.56 17.68
CA THR A 421 -16.31 12.82 16.99
C THR A 421 -14.87 13.26 17.27
N VAL A 422 -14.27 13.98 16.31
CA VAL A 422 -12.97 14.65 16.54
C VAL A 422 -13.12 15.69 17.63
N LYS A 423 -12.16 15.75 18.55
CA LYS A 423 -12.13 16.75 19.63
C LYS A 423 -11.18 17.87 19.23
N GLU A 424 -11.72 18.95 18.72
CA GLU A 424 -10.97 20.07 18.14
C GLU A 424 -9.99 20.72 19.13
N ASP A 425 -10.31 20.70 20.42
CA ASP A 425 -9.42 21.18 21.46
C ASP A 425 -8.17 20.32 21.67
N LEU A 426 -8.18 19.06 21.21
CA LEU A 426 -7.06 18.13 21.24
C LEU A 426 -6.35 18.00 19.90
N ALA A 427 -7.09 18.14 18.80
CA ALA A 427 -6.58 18.02 17.44
C ALA A 427 -5.73 19.25 17.08
N ASN A 428 -4.46 19.03 16.77
CA ASN A 428 -3.53 20.09 16.36
C ASN A 428 -2.31 19.50 15.62
N ASN A 429 -1.45 20.36 15.10
CA ASN A 429 -0.28 19.95 14.30
C ASN A 429 0.94 19.62 15.17
N THR A 430 0.74 18.80 16.21
CA THR A 430 1.81 18.18 17.01
C THR A 430 1.80 16.67 16.81
N VAL A 431 2.88 15.98 17.20
CA VAL A 431 2.96 14.50 17.11
C VAL A 431 1.75 13.83 17.77
N MET A 432 1.38 14.26 18.97
CA MET A 432 0.23 13.70 19.68
C MET A 432 -1.10 14.19 19.10
N GLY A 433 -1.23 15.49 18.86
CA GLY A 433 -2.50 16.13 18.45
C GLY A 433 -2.94 15.77 17.04
N SER A 434 -1.99 15.62 16.11
CA SER A 434 -2.29 15.22 14.74
C SER A 434 -3.02 13.87 14.65
N GLN A 435 -2.79 13.00 15.63
CA GLN A 435 -3.40 11.68 15.66
C GLN A 435 -4.85 11.65 16.15
N TYR A 436 -5.37 12.74 16.69
CA TYR A 436 -6.80 12.92 16.95
C TYR A 436 -7.57 13.39 15.70
N LYS A 437 -6.86 13.86 14.65
CA LYS A 437 -7.46 14.11 13.32
C LYS A 437 -7.69 12.77 12.60
N THR A 438 -8.74 12.71 11.77
CA THR A 438 -9.03 11.52 10.96
C THR A 438 -7.93 11.32 9.91
N PRO A 439 -7.31 10.14 9.79
CA PRO A 439 -6.44 9.83 8.66
C PRO A 439 -7.30 9.67 7.40
N LEU A 440 -6.93 10.38 6.34
CA LEU A 440 -7.65 10.31 5.05
C LEU A 440 -6.90 9.48 4.00
N LEU A 441 -5.96 8.67 4.46
CA LEU A 441 -5.36 7.52 3.78
C LEU A 441 -5.36 6.35 4.76
N GLU A 442 -6.07 5.28 4.44
CA GLU A 442 -6.25 4.14 5.33
C GLU A 442 -6.27 2.80 4.58
N PHE A 443 -5.81 1.75 5.25
CA PHE A 443 -5.89 0.35 4.80
C PHE A 443 -5.33 0.12 3.38
N SER A 444 -4.27 0.84 3.01
CA SER A 444 -3.65 0.73 1.69
C SER A 444 -3.05 -0.66 1.44
N GLY A 445 -2.89 -1.02 0.17
CA GLY A 445 -2.23 -2.25 -0.27
C GLY A 445 -0.69 -2.23 -0.20
N SER A 446 -0.08 -1.30 0.55
CA SER A 446 1.38 -1.19 0.69
C SER A 446 2.00 -2.37 1.44
N CYS A 447 3.33 -2.47 1.42
CA CYS A 447 4.07 -3.46 2.19
C CYS A 447 3.79 -3.33 3.69
N ALA A 448 3.83 -4.44 4.43
CA ALA A 448 3.77 -4.41 5.88
C ALA A 448 4.97 -3.63 6.45
N GLY A 449 4.72 -2.50 7.11
CA GLY A 449 5.76 -1.62 7.61
C GLY A 449 6.30 -0.60 6.60
N CYS A 450 5.60 -0.34 5.51
CA CYS A 450 5.98 0.63 4.48
C CYS A 450 6.19 2.03 5.06
N ALA A 451 7.38 2.60 4.87
CA ALA A 451 7.69 3.94 5.35
C ALA A 451 7.02 5.04 4.50
N GLU A 452 6.83 4.83 3.20
CA GLU A 452 6.16 5.81 2.31
C GLU A 452 4.76 6.15 2.81
N THR A 453 3.94 5.12 3.09
CA THR A 453 2.56 5.32 3.52
C THR A 453 2.44 5.93 4.92
N SER A 454 3.46 5.80 5.78
CA SER A 454 3.50 6.51 7.05
C SER A 454 3.53 8.03 6.84
N TYR A 455 4.35 8.52 5.90
CA TYR A 455 4.41 9.94 5.54
C TYR A 455 3.13 10.40 4.84
N ALA A 456 2.68 9.68 3.80
CA ALA A 456 1.49 10.04 3.05
C ALA A 456 0.25 10.12 3.96
N ARG A 457 0.07 9.16 4.86
CA ARG A 457 -1.00 9.16 5.84
C ARG A 457 -0.94 10.38 6.76
N LEU A 458 0.25 10.73 7.27
CA LEU A 458 0.41 11.91 8.12
C LEU A 458 0.04 13.20 7.38
N VAL A 459 0.47 13.36 6.13
CA VAL A 459 0.12 14.53 5.32
C VAL A 459 -1.39 14.64 5.12
N THR A 460 -2.09 13.50 4.89
CA THR A 460 -3.55 13.51 4.79
C THR A 460 -4.25 13.83 6.12
N GLN A 461 -3.68 13.50 7.27
CA GLN A 461 -4.22 13.92 8.57
C GLN A 461 -4.06 15.41 8.82
N LEU A 462 -3.01 16.02 8.26
CA LEU A 462 -2.74 17.44 8.45
C LEU A 462 -3.60 18.31 7.52
N PHE A 463 -3.77 17.91 6.26
CA PHE A 463 -4.28 18.76 5.19
C PHE A 463 -5.33 18.10 4.29
N GLY A 464 -5.64 16.82 4.53
CA GLY A 464 -6.38 15.98 3.59
C GLY A 464 -7.79 16.44 3.22
N ASP A 465 -8.44 17.18 4.11
CA ASP A 465 -9.78 17.77 3.89
C ASP A 465 -9.84 18.73 2.68
N ARG A 466 -8.70 19.25 2.23
CA ARG A 466 -8.59 20.23 1.15
C ARG A 466 -7.45 19.94 0.16
N MET A 467 -6.95 18.68 0.15
CA MET A 467 -5.81 18.29 -0.70
C MET A 467 -6.21 17.95 -2.13
N TYR A 468 -5.34 18.35 -3.05
CA TYR A 468 -5.18 17.73 -4.36
C TYR A 468 -3.85 17.00 -4.41
N ILE A 469 -3.86 15.78 -4.92
CA ILE A 469 -2.67 14.94 -5.04
C ILE A 469 -2.48 14.51 -6.48
N SER A 470 -1.36 14.93 -7.08
CA SER A 470 -0.84 14.36 -8.32
C SER A 470 0.22 13.34 -7.96
N ASN A 471 0.07 12.11 -8.43
CA ASN A 471 0.92 11.00 -8.04
C ASN A 471 1.71 10.42 -9.22
N ALA A 472 3.03 10.25 -9.07
CA ALA A 472 3.86 9.58 -10.06
C ALA A 472 3.67 8.07 -10.02
N THR A 473 3.61 7.42 -11.17
CA THR A 473 3.58 5.96 -11.27
C THR A 473 4.78 5.33 -10.56
N GLY A 474 4.50 4.42 -9.64
CA GLY A 474 5.49 3.77 -8.78
C GLY A 474 4.79 3.05 -7.63
N CYS A 475 5.48 2.85 -6.49
CA CYS A 475 4.85 2.27 -5.30
C CYS A 475 3.62 3.08 -4.85
N SER A 476 3.71 4.40 -4.88
CA SER A 476 2.62 5.29 -4.46
C SER A 476 1.37 5.18 -5.33
N SER A 477 1.49 4.85 -6.60
CA SER A 477 0.33 4.53 -7.45
C SER A 477 -0.25 3.15 -7.14
N ILE A 478 0.60 2.18 -6.81
CA ILE A 478 0.18 0.81 -6.51
C ILE A 478 -0.57 0.74 -5.18
N TRP A 479 -0.07 1.41 -4.13
CA TRP A 479 -0.79 1.42 -2.87
C TRP A 479 -1.88 2.51 -2.78
N GLY A 480 -1.85 3.53 -3.65
CA GLY A 480 -2.77 4.68 -3.61
C GLY A 480 -3.94 4.60 -4.58
N GLY A 481 -3.80 3.89 -5.70
CA GLY A 481 -4.74 3.97 -6.81
C GLY A 481 -5.30 2.66 -7.38
N PRO A 482 -5.50 1.56 -6.62
CA PRO A 482 -6.23 0.42 -7.17
C PRO A 482 -7.67 0.84 -7.47
N ALA A 483 -8.10 0.65 -8.72
CA ALA A 483 -9.47 0.93 -9.11
C ALA A 483 -10.47 0.13 -8.26
N GLY A 484 -11.50 0.78 -7.79
CA GLY A 484 -12.51 0.17 -6.92
C GLY A 484 -12.07 -0.12 -5.49
N THR A 485 -10.81 0.16 -5.10
CA THR A 485 -10.30 -0.09 -3.73
C THR A 485 -9.47 1.09 -3.24
N SER A 486 -9.94 2.31 -3.45
CA SER A 486 -9.21 3.50 -3.03
C SER A 486 -8.95 3.52 -1.53
N PRO A 487 -7.69 3.70 -1.08
CA PRO A 487 -7.35 3.88 0.32
C PRO A 487 -7.52 5.32 0.78
N TYR A 488 -7.67 6.27 -0.12
CA TYR A 488 -8.04 7.64 0.22
C TYR A 488 -9.51 7.68 0.60
N THR A 489 -9.83 8.45 1.64
CA THR A 489 -11.18 8.50 2.22
C THR A 489 -11.57 9.94 2.54
N VAL A 490 -12.78 10.14 2.99
CA VAL A 490 -13.32 11.44 3.38
C VAL A 490 -13.57 11.50 4.88
N ASP A 491 -13.57 12.70 5.42
CA ASP A 491 -14.01 12.98 6.79
C ASP A 491 -15.55 12.89 6.93
N LYS A 492 -16.07 13.12 8.12
CA LYS A 492 -17.52 13.10 8.40
C LYS A 492 -18.30 14.23 7.69
N ASN A 493 -17.62 15.23 7.14
CA ASN A 493 -18.22 16.29 6.35
C ASN A 493 -18.21 15.99 4.84
N GLY A 494 -17.64 14.85 4.43
CA GLY A 494 -17.50 14.46 3.05
C GLY A 494 -16.29 15.08 2.34
N HIS A 495 -15.33 15.63 3.07
CA HIS A 495 -14.12 16.22 2.53
C HIS A 495 -12.94 15.24 2.61
N GLY A 496 -12.17 15.14 1.53
CA GLY A 496 -10.97 14.29 1.45
C GLY A 496 -10.10 14.61 0.25
N PRO A 497 -8.94 13.96 0.11
CA PRO A 497 -8.02 14.21 -0.98
C PRO A 497 -8.63 13.88 -2.34
N ALA A 498 -8.53 14.78 -3.32
CA ALA A 498 -8.71 14.44 -4.73
C ALA A 498 -7.37 13.89 -5.25
N TRP A 499 -7.34 12.62 -5.62
CA TRP A 499 -6.13 11.93 -6.05
C TRP A 499 -6.20 11.55 -7.52
N ALA A 500 -5.14 11.86 -8.27
CA ALA A 500 -4.98 11.44 -9.65
C ALA A 500 -3.57 10.90 -9.87
N ASN A 501 -3.46 9.79 -10.63
CA ASN A 501 -2.18 9.26 -11.04
C ASN A 501 -1.78 9.83 -12.40
N SER A 502 -0.50 10.16 -12.56
CA SER A 502 0.08 10.55 -13.83
C SER A 502 1.14 9.57 -14.29
N LEU A 503 1.64 9.75 -15.50
CA LEU A 503 2.77 8.99 -16.01
C LEU A 503 4.02 9.25 -15.17
N PHE A 504 4.96 8.34 -15.24
CA PHE A 504 6.18 8.35 -14.45
C PHE A 504 7.05 9.58 -14.72
N GLU A 505 7.06 10.06 -15.98
CA GLU A 505 7.88 11.16 -16.45
C GLU A 505 7.27 12.54 -16.28
N ASP A 506 5.93 12.69 -16.27
CA ASP A 506 5.24 14.00 -16.39
C ASP A 506 4.44 14.41 -15.14
N ASN A 507 4.61 13.73 -14.03
CA ASN A 507 3.79 13.94 -12.85
C ASN A 507 3.87 15.35 -12.25
N ALA A 508 5.05 15.95 -12.27
CA ALA A 508 5.20 17.31 -11.74
C ALA A 508 4.37 18.31 -12.55
N GLU A 509 4.44 18.23 -13.87
CA GLU A 509 3.69 19.07 -14.80
C GLU A 509 2.19 18.82 -14.72
N HIS A 510 1.77 17.56 -14.55
CA HIS A 510 0.37 17.21 -14.29
C HIS A 510 -0.14 17.88 -13.00
N GLY A 511 0.62 17.80 -11.91
CA GLY A 511 0.28 18.47 -10.65
C GLY A 511 0.23 19.99 -10.78
N TYR A 512 1.14 20.56 -11.56
CA TYR A 512 1.12 21.97 -11.88
C TYR A 512 -0.12 22.36 -12.69
N GLY A 513 -0.52 21.55 -13.67
CA GLY A 513 -1.75 21.75 -14.41
C GLY A 513 -3.00 21.70 -13.52
N MET A 514 -3.06 20.76 -12.59
CA MET A 514 -4.14 20.71 -11.58
C MET A 514 -4.17 21.98 -10.72
N TYR A 515 -2.99 22.46 -10.29
CA TYR A 515 -2.87 23.71 -9.54
C TYR A 515 -3.43 24.90 -10.34
N LEU A 516 -2.98 25.08 -11.58
CA LEU A 516 -3.40 26.21 -12.43
C LEU A 516 -4.91 26.18 -12.73
N GLY A 517 -5.46 24.98 -12.97
CA GLY A 517 -6.89 24.83 -13.26
C GLY A 517 -7.75 25.26 -12.08
N GLN A 518 -7.44 24.79 -10.88
CA GLN A 518 -8.18 25.15 -9.68
C GLN A 518 -7.95 26.62 -9.29
N GLU A 519 -6.72 27.13 -9.44
CA GLU A 519 -6.39 28.55 -9.18
C GLU A 519 -7.24 29.48 -10.08
N ALA A 520 -7.35 29.16 -11.37
CA ALA A 520 -8.14 29.96 -12.30
C ALA A 520 -9.62 30.01 -11.93
N ILE A 521 -10.21 28.87 -11.56
CA ILE A 521 -11.62 28.82 -11.11
C ILE A 521 -11.76 29.61 -9.81
N ARG A 522 -10.90 29.39 -8.83
CA ARG A 522 -10.97 30.08 -7.55
C ARG A 522 -10.85 31.58 -7.69
N ASN A 523 -9.90 32.07 -8.51
CA ASN A 523 -9.71 33.50 -8.71
C ASN A 523 -10.96 34.16 -9.29
N ARG A 524 -11.65 33.53 -10.25
CA ARG A 524 -12.92 33.99 -10.75
C ARG A 524 -13.97 34.09 -9.65
N LEU A 525 -14.11 33.06 -8.82
CA LEU A 525 -15.04 33.06 -7.69
C LEU A 525 -14.71 34.14 -6.66
N VAL A 526 -13.43 34.40 -6.38
CA VAL A 526 -12.98 35.46 -5.49
C VAL A 526 -13.40 36.83 -6.02
N GLU A 527 -13.26 37.09 -7.34
CA GLU A 527 -13.74 38.31 -7.96
C GLU A 527 -15.26 38.46 -7.85
N GLU A 528 -16.02 37.38 -8.01
CA GLU A 528 -17.49 37.39 -7.87
C GLU A 528 -17.93 37.64 -6.42
N VAL A 529 -17.23 37.04 -5.43
CA VAL A 529 -17.47 37.30 -4.00
C VAL A 529 -17.24 38.78 -3.67
N ALA A 530 -16.16 39.37 -4.21
CA ALA A 530 -15.86 40.77 -4.02
C ALA A 530 -16.96 41.66 -4.65
N ALA A 531 -17.44 41.30 -5.85
CA ALA A 531 -18.51 42.03 -6.52
C ALA A 531 -19.87 41.93 -5.77
N ILE A 532 -20.18 40.77 -5.20
CA ILE A 532 -21.38 40.59 -4.34
C ILE A 532 -21.28 41.46 -3.09
N LYS A 533 -20.12 41.47 -2.42
CA LYS A 533 -19.85 42.29 -1.26
C LYS A 533 -20.14 43.77 -1.53
N ASP A 534 -19.69 44.28 -2.68
CA ASP A 534 -19.84 45.68 -3.06
C ASP A 534 -21.26 46.03 -3.58
N SER A 535 -22.14 45.04 -3.72
CA SER A 535 -23.50 45.23 -4.22
C SER A 535 -24.41 45.86 -3.16
N ASP A 536 -25.18 46.85 -3.57
CA ASP A 536 -26.23 47.45 -2.73
C ASP A 536 -27.37 46.48 -2.35
N LYS A 537 -27.47 45.34 -3.08
CA LYS A 537 -28.49 44.31 -2.82
C LYS A 537 -28.07 43.30 -1.75
N ALA A 538 -26.78 43.20 -1.45
CA ALA A 538 -26.28 42.26 -0.43
C ALA A 538 -26.69 42.70 0.98
N SER A 539 -27.22 41.73 1.74
CA SER A 539 -27.52 41.96 3.16
C SER A 539 -26.22 42.13 3.97
N GLU A 540 -26.31 42.70 5.15
CA GLU A 540 -25.17 42.90 6.03
C GLU A 540 -24.49 41.56 6.38
N ASP A 541 -25.26 40.50 6.65
CA ASP A 541 -24.74 39.16 6.93
C ASP A 541 -23.93 38.61 5.75
N VAL A 542 -24.37 38.79 4.52
CA VAL A 542 -23.65 38.40 3.30
C VAL A 542 -22.36 39.20 3.17
N LYS A 543 -22.38 40.51 3.40
CA LYS A 543 -21.21 41.39 3.31
C LYS A 543 -20.15 40.97 4.35
N VAL A 544 -20.56 40.68 5.58
CA VAL A 544 -19.66 40.21 6.64
C VAL A 544 -19.04 38.87 6.26
N ALA A 545 -19.80 37.92 5.75
CA ALA A 545 -19.29 36.62 5.31
C ALA A 545 -18.31 36.75 4.13
N CYS A 546 -18.58 37.64 3.18
CA CYS A 546 -17.66 37.96 2.09
C CYS A 546 -16.36 38.56 2.60
N ASP A 547 -16.44 39.52 3.54
CA ASP A 547 -15.25 40.14 4.15
C ASP A 547 -14.36 39.12 4.89
N GLU A 548 -14.98 38.23 5.67
CA GLU A 548 -14.26 37.18 6.40
C GLU A 548 -13.58 36.21 5.41
N TYR A 549 -14.26 35.83 4.35
CA TYR A 549 -13.69 34.98 3.32
C TYR A 549 -12.49 35.65 2.60
N LEU A 550 -12.66 36.90 2.12
CA LEU A 550 -11.61 37.63 1.42
C LEU A 550 -10.41 37.96 2.31
N ALA A 551 -10.60 38.13 3.62
CA ALA A 551 -9.51 38.37 4.57
C ALA A 551 -8.69 37.11 4.90
N THR A 552 -9.14 35.92 4.53
CA THR A 552 -8.51 34.63 4.89
C THR A 552 -7.97 33.85 3.70
N LEU A 553 -7.95 34.41 2.50
CA LEU A 553 -7.63 33.70 1.24
C LEU A 553 -6.36 32.84 1.29
N GLU A 554 -5.32 33.28 2.02
CA GLU A 554 -4.04 32.59 2.08
C GLU A 554 -3.86 31.68 3.30
N ASP A 555 -4.86 31.63 4.21
CA ASP A 555 -4.83 30.77 5.38
C ASP A 555 -5.78 29.59 5.21
N GLY A 556 -5.24 28.40 4.91
CA GLY A 556 -6.05 27.23 4.56
C GLY A 556 -7.09 26.83 5.63
N GLU A 557 -6.75 26.86 6.91
CA GLU A 557 -7.69 26.49 7.99
C GLU A 557 -8.77 27.58 8.20
N LYS A 558 -8.37 28.84 8.27
CA LYS A 558 -9.33 29.96 8.44
C LYS A 558 -10.21 30.15 7.20
N ASN A 559 -9.63 30.01 6.02
CA ASN A 559 -10.37 30.13 4.78
C ASN A 559 -11.42 29.02 4.61
N SER A 560 -11.14 27.80 5.03
CA SER A 560 -12.10 26.71 5.04
C SER A 560 -13.32 27.02 5.93
N ALA A 561 -13.07 27.54 7.14
CA ALA A 561 -14.14 27.96 8.05
C ALA A 561 -14.95 29.16 7.49
N ALA A 562 -14.27 30.15 6.91
CA ALA A 562 -14.90 31.30 6.30
C ALA A 562 -15.71 30.93 5.03
N THR A 563 -15.22 29.97 4.24
CA THR A 563 -15.95 29.44 3.08
C THR A 563 -17.29 28.84 3.49
N LYS A 564 -17.33 28.06 4.58
CA LYS A 564 -18.58 27.49 5.06
C LYS A 564 -19.59 28.58 5.40
N LYS A 565 -19.17 29.62 6.15
CA LYS A 565 -20.03 30.77 6.50
C LYS A 565 -20.53 31.50 5.26
N LEU A 566 -19.63 31.70 4.26
CA LEU A 566 -19.98 32.34 3.01
C LEU A 566 -21.06 31.55 2.24
N VAL A 567 -20.87 30.23 2.11
CA VAL A 567 -21.81 29.34 1.42
C VAL A 567 -23.15 29.32 2.15
N ASP A 568 -23.17 29.27 3.49
CA ASP A 568 -24.40 29.34 4.28
C ASP A 568 -25.13 30.67 4.08
N ALA A 569 -24.40 31.80 4.13
CA ALA A 569 -24.97 33.13 3.92
C ALA A 569 -25.51 33.32 2.50
N LEU A 570 -24.76 32.87 1.48
CA LEU A 570 -25.20 32.94 0.07
C LEU A 570 -26.38 31.99 -0.21
N THR A 571 -26.45 30.85 0.47
CA THR A 571 -27.59 29.94 0.34
C THR A 571 -28.89 30.57 0.89
N ALA A 572 -28.78 31.25 2.03
CA ALA A 572 -29.91 31.97 2.64
C ALA A 572 -30.29 33.28 1.93
N PHE A 573 -29.38 33.83 1.13
CA PHE A 573 -29.58 35.10 0.44
C PHE A 573 -30.50 34.92 -0.77
N ASP A 574 -31.70 35.48 -0.72
CA ASP A 574 -32.67 35.43 -1.82
C ASP A 574 -32.32 36.45 -2.93
N CYS A 575 -31.40 36.09 -3.80
CA CYS A 575 -31.00 36.86 -4.97
C CYS A 575 -30.89 35.95 -6.19
N ASP A 576 -31.61 36.29 -7.24
CA ASP A 576 -31.50 35.63 -8.54
C ASP A 576 -30.38 36.29 -9.39
N CYS A 577 -29.13 36.28 -8.89
CA CYS A 577 -27.99 36.81 -9.61
C CYS A 577 -27.05 35.68 -10.07
N GLU A 578 -26.53 35.82 -11.27
CA GLU A 578 -25.66 34.80 -11.90
C GLU A 578 -24.41 34.51 -11.06
N MET A 579 -23.77 35.54 -10.52
CA MET A 579 -22.57 35.35 -9.65
C MET A 579 -22.87 34.46 -8.42
N ARG A 580 -23.99 34.67 -7.73
CA ARG A 580 -24.40 33.82 -6.62
C ARG A 580 -24.60 32.35 -7.06
N LYS A 581 -25.23 32.15 -8.22
CA LYS A 581 -25.46 30.82 -8.77
C LYS A 581 -24.14 30.14 -9.11
N ASP A 582 -23.23 30.85 -9.76
CA ASP A 582 -21.92 30.37 -10.13
C ASP A 582 -21.08 30.00 -8.90
N ILE A 583 -21.05 30.86 -7.88
CA ILE A 583 -20.34 30.57 -6.61
C ILE A 583 -20.92 29.33 -5.93
N LEU A 584 -22.25 29.18 -5.86
CA LEU A 584 -22.88 28.04 -5.22
C LEU A 584 -22.73 26.75 -6.03
N GLU A 585 -22.68 26.81 -7.36
CA GLU A 585 -22.43 25.71 -8.27
C GLU A 585 -20.98 25.21 -8.14
N HIS A 586 -20.02 26.12 -7.96
CA HIS A 586 -18.60 25.82 -7.88
C HIS A 586 -18.02 25.99 -6.45
N LYS A 587 -18.84 25.88 -5.43
CA LYS A 587 -18.47 26.12 -4.02
C LYS A 587 -17.29 25.29 -3.51
N GLU A 588 -17.05 24.13 -4.10
CA GLU A 588 -15.93 23.24 -3.78
C GLU A 588 -14.56 23.86 -4.12
N TYR A 589 -14.50 24.85 -5.00
CA TYR A 589 -13.26 25.57 -5.36
C TYR A 589 -12.98 26.79 -4.48
N LEU A 590 -13.91 27.23 -3.64
CA LEU A 590 -13.75 28.43 -2.82
C LEU A 590 -12.62 28.32 -1.79
N SER A 591 -12.57 27.21 -1.04
CA SER A 591 -11.54 27.03 -0.02
C SER A 591 -10.15 26.90 -0.63
N LYS A 592 -9.14 27.52 0.03
CA LYS A 592 -7.74 27.36 -0.35
C LYS A 592 -7.37 25.87 -0.38
N LYS A 593 -6.96 25.39 -1.53
CA LYS A 593 -6.51 24.01 -1.69
C LYS A 593 -5.05 23.84 -1.24
N SER A 594 -4.73 22.66 -0.75
CA SER A 594 -3.37 22.20 -0.47
C SER A 594 -2.95 21.26 -1.60
N VAL A 595 -2.11 21.72 -2.51
CA VAL A 595 -1.74 20.97 -3.72
C VAL A 595 -0.41 20.26 -3.50
N TRP A 596 -0.41 18.94 -3.67
CA TRP A 596 0.75 18.09 -3.45
C TRP A 596 1.05 17.20 -4.66
N VAL A 597 2.34 17.07 -4.95
CA VAL A 597 2.87 16.16 -5.97
C VAL A 597 3.65 15.07 -5.25
N PHE A 598 3.20 13.81 -5.36
CA PHE A 598 3.80 12.66 -4.70
C PHE A 598 4.57 11.79 -5.69
N GLY A 599 5.71 11.28 -5.28
CA GLY A 599 6.43 10.25 -6.03
C GLY A 599 7.69 9.76 -5.34
N GLY A 600 8.25 8.66 -5.87
CA GLY A 600 9.49 8.05 -5.40
C GLY A 600 10.74 8.76 -5.95
N ASP A 601 11.90 8.32 -5.46
CA ASP A 601 13.19 8.84 -5.90
C ASP A 601 13.49 8.58 -7.38
N GLY A 602 13.07 7.44 -7.93
CA GLY A 602 13.23 7.16 -9.36
C GLY A 602 12.53 8.20 -10.26
N TRP A 603 11.40 8.74 -9.82
CA TRP A 603 10.76 9.87 -10.47
C TRP A 603 11.54 11.17 -10.26
N ALA A 604 11.71 11.57 -9.01
CA ALA A 604 12.19 12.93 -8.69
C ALA A 604 13.68 13.16 -9.00
N TYR A 605 14.52 12.12 -8.89
CA TYR A 605 15.95 12.22 -9.12
C TYR A 605 16.36 11.91 -10.56
N ASP A 606 15.55 11.12 -11.29
CA ASP A 606 15.89 10.57 -12.60
C ASP A 606 14.92 11.04 -13.69
N ILE A 607 13.89 10.23 -13.98
CA ILE A 607 13.09 10.41 -15.19
C ILE A 607 12.21 11.66 -15.17
N GLY A 608 11.63 12.02 -14.02
CA GLY A 608 10.78 13.20 -13.85
C GLY A 608 11.52 14.43 -13.35
N PHE A 609 12.88 14.38 -13.21
CA PHE A 609 13.64 15.49 -12.63
C PHE A 609 13.47 16.81 -13.41
N GLY A 610 13.43 16.76 -14.74
CA GLY A 610 13.22 17.95 -15.55
C GLY A 610 11.89 18.66 -15.26
N GLY A 611 10.83 17.91 -15.07
CA GLY A 611 9.53 18.43 -14.66
C GLY A 611 9.50 18.97 -13.24
N VAL A 612 10.12 18.25 -12.30
CA VAL A 612 10.29 18.73 -10.91
C VAL A 612 11.02 20.08 -10.87
N ASP A 613 12.14 20.19 -11.57
CA ASP A 613 12.91 21.43 -11.66
C ASP A 613 12.09 22.56 -12.29
N HIS A 614 11.40 22.28 -13.42
CA HIS A 614 10.55 23.25 -14.10
C HIS A 614 9.43 23.77 -13.18
N VAL A 615 8.72 22.89 -12.50
CA VAL A 615 7.59 23.27 -11.63
C VAL A 615 8.06 24.10 -10.44
N LEU A 616 9.16 23.71 -9.80
CA LEU A 616 9.78 24.51 -8.73
C LEU A 616 10.19 25.91 -9.20
N ALA A 617 10.63 26.02 -10.45
CA ALA A 617 11.02 27.30 -11.05
C ALA A 617 9.84 28.25 -11.29
N GLN A 618 8.59 27.77 -11.30
CA GLN A 618 7.39 28.59 -11.56
C GLN A 618 6.98 29.47 -10.38
N ASN A 619 7.56 29.26 -9.20
CA ASN A 619 7.29 30.04 -7.98
C ASN A 619 5.78 30.08 -7.63
N LYS A 620 5.11 28.96 -7.70
CA LYS A 620 3.69 28.79 -7.34
C LYS A 620 3.56 28.00 -6.03
N ASP A 621 2.46 28.20 -5.32
CA ASP A 621 2.13 27.52 -4.06
C ASP A 621 1.76 26.04 -4.31
N ILE A 622 2.81 25.23 -4.52
CA ILE A 622 2.71 23.80 -4.78
C ILE A 622 3.76 23.04 -3.98
N ASN A 623 3.35 21.92 -3.39
CA ASN A 623 4.21 21.11 -2.53
C ASN A 623 4.63 19.82 -3.24
N ILE A 624 5.92 19.54 -3.28
CA ILE A 624 6.48 18.31 -3.83
C ILE A 624 6.99 17.44 -2.68
N LEU A 625 6.43 16.23 -2.55
CA LEU A 625 6.81 15.23 -1.55
C LEU A 625 7.49 14.04 -2.22
N VAL A 626 8.76 13.83 -1.91
CA VAL A 626 9.56 12.74 -2.46
C VAL A 626 9.73 11.64 -1.41
N PHE A 627 9.25 10.43 -1.71
CA PHE A 627 9.53 9.24 -0.93
C PHE A 627 10.88 8.67 -1.38
N ASP A 628 11.94 9.01 -0.66
CA ASP A 628 13.30 8.61 -1.00
C ASP A 628 13.62 7.22 -0.44
N THR A 629 13.37 6.21 -1.25
CA THR A 629 13.69 4.81 -0.97
C THR A 629 15.05 4.39 -1.52
N GLU A 630 15.74 5.29 -2.21
CA GLU A 630 17.08 5.09 -2.78
C GLU A 630 17.18 3.99 -3.84
N VAL A 631 16.01 3.56 -4.38
CA VAL A 631 15.88 2.59 -5.48
C VAL A 631 14.55 2.80 -6.21
N TYR A 632 14.44 2.31 -7.45
CA TYR A 632 13.16 2.07 -8.11
C TYR A 632 12.47 0.87 -7.44
N SER A 633 11.75 1.11 -6.35
CA SER A 633 11.23 0.05 -5.46
C SER A 633 10.20 -0.83 -6.15
N ASN A 634 9.24 -0.21 -6.87
CA ASN A 634 8.10 -0.93 -7.44
C ASN A 634 8.48 -1.83 -8.60
N THR A 635 9.40 -1.40 -9.43
CA THR A 635 9.82 -2.12 -10.65
C THR A 635 10.82 -3.25 -10.39
N GLY A 636 11.39 -3.35 -9.19
CA GLY A 636 12.24 -4.46 -8.79
C GLY A 636 13.61 -4.10 -8.23
N GLY A 637 13.80 -2.87 -7.73
CA GLY A 637 15.01 -2.48 -7.00
C GLY A 637 16.18 -2.08 -7.91
N GLN A 638 15.90 -1.38 -9.01
CA GLN A 638 16.95 -0.80 -9.86
C GLN A 638 17.61 0.40 -9.16
N ALA A 639 18.88 0.59 -9.43
CA ALA A 639 19.63 1.75 -8.95
C ALA A 639 19.05 3.05 -9.54
N SER A 640 18.86 4.06 -8.68
CA SER A 640 18.52 5.43 -9.06
C SER A 640 19.69 6.38 -8.81
N LYS A 641 19.56 7.65 -9.18
CA LYS A 641 20.50 8.69 -8.76
C LYS A 641 20.43 9.02 -7.27
N ALA A 642 19.42 8.52 -6.57
CA ALA A 642 19.31 8.56 -5.12
C ALA A 642 20.06 7.42 -4.41
N SER A 643 20.43 6.34 -5.11
CA SER A 643 21.20 5.24 -4.52
C SER A 643 22.58 5.69 -4.12
N ASN A 644 23.06 5.25 -2.95
CA ASN A 644 24.38 5.63 -2.42
C ASN A 644 25.51 4.73 -2.93
N ILE A 645 26.75 5.19 -2.73
CA ILE A 645 27.97 4.45 -3.05
C ILE A 645 27.96 3.11 -2.28
N GLY A 646 28.37 2.03 -2.95
CA GLY A 646 28.45 0.68 -2.39
C GLY A 646 27.12 -0.07 -2.32
N GLN A 647 25.98 0.58 -2.59
CA GLN A 647 24.68 -0.08 -2.62
C GLN A 647 24.57 -1.05 -3.79
N VAL A 648 24.21 -2.29 -3.50
CA VAL A 648 23.86 -3.31 -4.50
C VAL A 648 22.41 -3.14 -4.90
N ALA A 649 22.15 -3.01 -6.18
CA ALA A 649 20.83 -2.90 -6.78
C ALA A 649 20.82 -3.55 -8.17
N GLN A 650 19.68 -3.68 -8.80
CA GLN A 650 19.63 -4.02 -10.22
C GLN A 650 20.37 -2.94 -11.02
N PHE A 651 21.16 -3.36 -12.01
CA PHE A 651 22.13 -2.56 -12.77
C PHE A 651 23.33 -2.02 -11.97
N ALA A 652 23.46 -2.39 -10.70
CA ALA A 652 24.60 -2.10 -9.84
C ALA A 652 24.97 -3.32 -8.97
N ALA A 653 25.09 -4.50 -9.60
CA ALA A 653 25.32 -5.77 -8.90
C ALA A 653 26.65 -5.79 -8.14
N ALA A 654 27.69 -5.08 -8.63
CA ALA A 654 28.99 -4.96 -7.99
C ALA A 654 29.12 -3.68 -7.12
N GLY A 655 28.00 -3.12 -6.64
CA GLY A 655 27.94 -1.88 -5.88
C GLY A 655 28.01 -0.62 -6.74
N LYS A 656 27.18 0.37 -6.41
CA LYS A 656 27.17 1.67 -7.11
C LYS A 656 28.43 2.45 -6.81
N GLU A 657 29.05 3.05 -7.84
CA GLU A 657 30.31 3.77 -7.73
C GLU A 657 30.16 5.28 -7.47
N THR A 658 29.02 5.83 -7.91
CA THR A 658 28.78 7.28 -7.89
C THR A 658 27.98 7.69 -6.66
N ALA A 659 28.24 8.89 -6.15
CA ALA A 659 27.54 9.49 -5.05
C ALA A 659 26.06 9.77 -5.39
N LYS A 660 25.23 9.84 -4.36
CA LYS A 660 23.83 10.26 -4.43
C LYS A 660 23.75 11.71 -4.94
N LYS A 661 22.84 11.97 -5.88
CA LYS A 661 22.49 13.32 -6.34
C LYS A 661 21.89 14.12 -5.19
N SER A 662 22.29 15.36 -5.00
CA SER A 662 21.70 16.24 -4.00
C SER A 662 20.54 17.04 -4.60
N LEU A 663 19.34 16.47 -4.63
CA LEU A 663 18.14 17.13 -5.13
C LEU A 663 17.79 18.36 -4.29
N ALA A 664 17.98 18.28 -2.97
CA ALA A 664 17.73 19.39 -2.06
C ALA A 664 18.59 20.62 -2.35
N GLU A 665 19.90 20.43 -2.58
CA GLU A 665 20.81 21.55 -2.88
C GLU A 665 20.52 22.18 -4.24
N ILE A 666 20.13 21.40 -5.23
CA ILE A 666 19.67 21.92 -6.53
C ILE A 666 18.47 22.83 -6.33
N ALA A 667 17.45 22.40 -5.56
CA ALA A 667 16.29 23.22 -5.27
C ALA A 667 16.64 24.46 -4.44
N MET A 668 17.50 24.35 -3.42
CA MET A 668 17.96 25.51 -2.64
C MET A 668 18.67 26.57 -3.46
N SER A 669 19.31 26.19 -4.59
CA SER A 669 20.01 27.12 -5.46
C SER A 669 19.11 28.20 -6.06
N TYR A 670 17.80 27.98 -6.16
CA TYR A 670 16.81 28.98 -6.58
C TYR A 670 16.61 30.11 -5.54
N GLY A 671 16.88 29.85 -4.26
CA GLY A 671 16.82 30.82 -3.18
C GLY A 671 15.42 31.20 -2.68
N TYR A 672 14.35 30.82 -3.39
CA TYR A 672 12.95 31.08 -3.02
C TYR A 672 12.11 29.80 -2.83
N ILE A 673 12.71 28.61 -2.94
CA ILE A 673 12.03 27.34 -2.72
C ILE A 673 12.19 26.93 -1.26
N TYR A 674 11.09 26.57 -0.60
CA TYR A 674 11.18 25.90 0.69
C TYR A 674 11.72 24.47 0.49
N VAL A 675 12.74 24.08 1.23
CA VAL A 675 13.32 22.73 1.12
C VAL A 675 13.49 22.10 2.48
N ALA A 676 13.05 20.86 2.63
CA ALA A 676 13.25 20.08 3.84
C ALA A 676 13.72 18.65 3.52
N GLN A 677 14.61 18.14 4.36
CA GLN A 677 15.02 16.74 4.39
C GLN A 677 14.66 16.15 5.75
N VAL A 678 13.85 15.10 5.76
CA VAL A 678 13.24 14.57 6.97
C VAL A 678 13.44 13.06 7.12
N ALA A 679 13.39 12.58 8.37
CA ALA A 679 13.39 11.17 8.72
C ALA A 679 12.47 10.95 9.93
N MET A 680 11.24 10.49 9.70
CA MET A 680 10.17 10.39 10.71
C MET A 680 10.60 9.61 11.96
N GLY A 681 11.30 8.50 11.79
CA GLY A 681 11.78 7.67 12.89
C GLY A 681 12.91 8.29 13.70
N ALA A 682 13.66 9.23 13.12
CA ALA A 682 14.74 9.94 13.81
C ALA A 682 14.23 11.11 14.63
N ASP A 683 13.35 11.94 14.06
CA ASP A 683 12.71 13.06 14.74
C ASP A 683 11.30 13.32 14.22
N GLN A 684 10.31 12.90 14.99
CA GLN A 684 8.89 13.07 14.69
C GLN A 684 8.47 14.55 14.70
N ASN A 685 9.05 15.36 15.60
CA ASN A 685 8.72 16.79 15.70
C ASN A 685 9.29 17.57 14.51
N GLN A 686 10.53 17.26 14.07
CA GLN A 686 11.13 17.87 12.91
C GLN A 686 10.32 17.56 11.65
N THR A 687 9.87 16.30 11.50
CA THR A 687 9.06 15.87 10.36
C THR A 687 7.73 16.62 10.28
N ILE A 688 6.96 16.69 11.37
CA ILE A 688 5.66 17.40 11.36
C ILE A 688 5.85 18.90 11.16
N LYS A 689 6.91 19.46 11.73
CA LYS A 689 7.25 20.88 11.57
C LYS A 689 7.60 21.19 10.10
N ALA A 690 8.43 20.36 9.48
CA ALA A 690 8.81 20.54 8.08
C ALA A 690 7.60 20.48 7.14
N LEU A 691 6.69 19.53 7.34
CA LEU A 691 5.46 19.41 6.56
C LEU A 691 4.52 20.61 6.76
N THR A 692 4.39 21.08 8.01
CA THR A 692 3.55 22.25 8.31
C THR A 692 4.16 23.55 7.75
N GLU A 693 5.48 23.71 7.84
CA GLU A 693 6.18 24.86 7.26
C GLU A 693 6.09 24.85 5.72
N ALA A 694 6.20 23.68 5.09
CA ALA A 694 6.10 23.54 3.64
C ALA A 694 4.72 23.96 3.11
N GLU A 695 3.67 23.49 3.76
CA GLU A 695 2.29 23.80 3.35
C GLU A 695 1.88 25.25 3.63
N ALA A 696 2.43 25.83 4.71
CA ALA A 696 2.17 27.24 5.06
C ALA A 696 3.01 28.24 4.24
N TYR A 697 4.02 27.77 3.49
CA TYR A 697 4.87 28.60 2.68
C TYR A 697 4.16 29.03 1.39
N ASP A 698 4.03 30.32 1.16
CA ASP A 698 3.46 30.88 -0.07
C ASP A 698 4.49 30.83 -1.20
N GLY A 699 4.61 29.68 -1.81
CA GLY A 699 5.57 29.36 -2.86
C GLY A 699 5.85 27.86 -2.98
N PRO A 700 6.73 27.47 -3.89
CA PRO A 700 7.04 26.06 -4.11
C PRO A 700 7.82 25.46 -2.95
N SER A 701 7.42 24.23 -2.57
CA SER A 701 8.06 23.48 -1.49
C SER A 701 8.54 22.12 -1.97
N LEU A 702 9.69 21.68 -1.49
CA LEU A 702 10.25 20.34 -1.72
C LEU A 702 10.56 19.68 -0.38
N VAL A 703 9.87 18.61 -0.07
CA VAL A 703 10.12 17.80 1.13
C VAL A 703 10.60 16.40 0.72
N ILE A 704 11.81 16.04 1.14
CA ILE A 704 12.44 14.75 0.83
C ILE A 704 12.40 13.88 2.09
N CYS A 705 11.65 12.77 2.01
CA CYS A 705 11.39 11.88 3.12
C CYS A 705 12.22 10.60 2.99
N TYR A 706 13.16 10.37 3.90
CA TYR A 706 13.86 9.09 3.94
C TYR A 706 12.89 7.96 4.25
N ALA A 707 12.76 7.02 3.35
CA ALA A 707 11.77 5.95 3.42
C ALA A 707 12.44 4.56 3.29
N PRO A 708 12.91 3.95 4.40
CA PRO A 708 13.39 2.58 4.37
C PRO A 708 12.36 1.64 3.72
N CYS A 709 12.84 0.75 2.86
CA CYS A 709 12.04 -0.09 2.00
C CYS A 709 12.35 -1.58 2.25
N GLU A 710 11.40 -2.47 1.95
CA GLU A 710 11.60 -3.92 1.94
C GLU A 710 12.82 -4.32 1.07
N MET A 711 13.08 -3.55 0.00
CA MET A 711 14.23 -3.77 -0.89
C MET A 711 15.59 -3.54 -0.21
N HIS A 712 15.63 -2.80 0.91
CA HIS A 712 16.84 -2.63 1.71
C HIS A 712 17.22 -3.93 2.44
N SER A 713 16.25 -4.80 2.68
CA SER A 713 16.38 -6.04 3.45
C SER A 713 17.08 -5.80 4.80
N ILE A 714 16.45 -4.95 5.61
CA ILE A 714 16.91 -4.55 6.94
C ILE A 714 16.98 -5.80 7.84
N LYS A 715 18.02 -5.93 8.60
CA LYS A 715 18.15 -7.02 9.56
C LYS A 715 17.04 -6.95 10.62
N GLY A 716 16.22 -7.99 10.69
CA GLY A 716 15.01 -8.04 11.51
C GLY A 716 13.73 -7.60 10.79
N GLY A 717 13.83 -7.09 9.55
CA GLY A 717 12.68 -6.73 8.69
C GLY A 717 12.11 -5.35 8.95
N MET A 718 11.02 -5.04 8.28
CA MET A 718 10.39 -3.72 8.27
C MET A 718 9.76 -3.29 9.61
N THR A 719 9.64 -4.18 10.59
CA THR A 719 9.29 -3.82 11.97
C THR A 719 10.22 -2.73 12.52
N HIS A 720 11.47 -2.73 12.07
CA HIS A 720 12.52 -1.80 12.49
C HIS A 720 12.67 -0.56 11.61
N CYS A 721 11.77 -0.32 10.65
CA CYS A 721 11.93 0.78 9.68
C CYS A 721 12.11 2.16 10.34
N GLN A 722 11.41 2.43 11.46
CA GLN A 722 11.53 3.69 12.20
C GLN A 722 12.87 3.80 12.95
N ASP A 723 13.32 2.71 13.55
CA ASP A 723 14.62 2.64 14.21
C ASP A 723 15.77 2.74 13.18
N GLU A 724 15.59 2.18 11.99
CA GLU A 724 16.55 2.30 10.89
C GLU A 724 16.71 3.74 10.40
N MET A 725 15.61 4.51 10.32
CA MET A 725 15.70 5.95 10.05
C MET A 725 16.56 6.68 11.09
N LYS A 726 16.36 6.34 12.37
CA LYS A 726 17.15 6.92 13.45
C LYS A 726 18.62 6.54 13.34
N LYS A 727 18.94 5.28 13.10
CA LYS A 727 20.32 4.80 12.90
C LYS A 727 21.00 5.49 11.71
N ALA A 728 20.27 5.69 10.61
CA ALA A 728 20.77 6.40 9.44
C ALA A 728 21.19 7.83 9.78
N VAL A 729 20.39 8.54 10.60
CA VAL A 729 20.72 9.88 11.05
C VAL A 729 21.86 9.88 12.06
N ASP A 730 21.85 8.98 13.04
CA ASP A 730 22.89 8.87 14.07
C ASP A 730 24.27 8.50 13.46
N ALA A 731 24.28 7.76 12.35
CA ALA A 731 25.48 7.38 11.61
C ALA A 731 25.94 8.44 10.58
N GLY A 732 25.22 9.55 10.44
CA GLY A 732 25.53 10.56 9.41
C GLY A 732 25.25 10.13 7.97
N TYR A 733 24.58 8.99 7.77
CA TYR A 733 24.16 8.50 6.46
C TYR A 733 23.06 9.38 5.87
N TRP A 734 22.13 9.87 6.69
CA TRP A 734 21.07 10.80 6.35
C TRP A 734 21.15 12.04 7.22
N ASN A 735 21.04 13.24 6.60
CA ASN A 735 21.07 14.51 7.31
C ASN A 735 19.71 15.21 7.21
N MET A 736 19.16 15.62 8.34
CA MET A 736 17.92 16.38 8.42
C MET A 736 18.22 17.87 8.47
N PHE A 737 17.52 18.65 7.65
CA PHE A 737 17.61 20.11 7.62
C PHE A 737 16.38 20.72 6.98
N ARG A 738 16.23 22.03 7.15
CA ARG A 738 15.20 22.86 6.51
C ARG A 738 15.82 24.13 5.98
N PHE A 739 15.38 24.55 4.79
CA PHE A 739 15.67 25.85 4.20
C PHE A 739 14.35 26.58 3.99
N ASN A 740 14.12 27.65 4.76
CA ASN A 740 12.91 28.45 4.70
C ASN A 740 13.25 29.88 4.24
N PRO A 741 12.93 30.25 2.99
CA PRO A 741 13.21 31.58 2.44
C PRO A 741 12.61 32.74 3.22
N ASP A 742 11.47 32.56 3.90
CA ASP A 742 10.81 33.61 4.68
C ASP A 742 11.63 34.03 5.91
N LEU A 743 12.46 33.13 6.43
CA LEU A 743 13.36 33.51 7.51
C LEU A 743 14.39 34.55 7.06
N LYS A 744 14.84 34.49 5.80
CA LYS A 744 15.71 35.50 5.21
C LYS A 744 15.03 36.86 5.13
N LYS A 745 13.74 36.91 4.72
CA LYS A 745 12.93 38.13 4.74
C LYS A 745 12.82 38.72 6.15
N ALA A 746 12.80 37.86 7.16
CA ALA A 746 12.79 38.25 8.58
C ALA A 746 14.19 38.54 9.19
N GLY A 747 15.24 38.61 8.37
CA GLY A 747 16.62 38.87 8.83
C GLY A 747 17.25 37.71 9.64
N LYS A 748 16.74 36.48 9.45
CA LYS A 748 17.23 35.27 10.12
C LYS A 748 17.90 34.35 9.10
N ASN A 749 18.70 33.40 9.61
CA ASN A 749 19.28 32.35 8.77
C ASN A 749 18.15 31.49 8.19
N PRO A 750 18.02 31.39 6.86
CA PRO A 750 17.02 30.52 6.23
C PRO A 750 17.35 29.03 6.38
N PHE A 751 18.63 28.66 6.59
CA PHE A 751 19.08 27.28 6.70
C PHE A 751 19.17 26.83 8.14
N THR A 752 18.39 25.82 8.48
CA THR A 752 18.41 25.16 9.80
C THR A 752 18.92 23.73 9.63
N LEU A 753 20.13 23.43 10.14
CA LEU A 753 20.63 22.06 10.23
C LEU A 753 20.05 21.39 11.48
N ASP A 754 19.09 20.47 11.28
CA ASP A 754 18.39 19.77 12.36
C ASP A 754 19.20 18.56 12.87
N SER A 755 20.03 17.93 12.01
CA SER A 755 20.92 16.85 12.41
C SER A 755 22.11 17.34 13.24
N LYS A 756 22.47 16.52 14.23
CA LYS A 756 23.71 16.62 14.98
C LYS A 756 24.86 15.93 14.22
N PRO A 757 26.13 16.16 14.62
CA PRO A 757 27.24 15.35 14.13
C PRO A 757 26.99 13.87 14.36
N ALA A 758 27.53 13.01 13.47
CA ALA A 758 27.42 11.57 13.60
C ALA A 758 27.90 11.10 14.98
N SER A 759 27.11 10.24 15.62
CA SER A 759 27.35 9.67 16.94
C SER A 759 27.45 8.14 16.93
N ALA A 760 27.22 7.53 15.76
CA ALA A 760 27.29 6.08 15.55
C ALA A 760 28.18 5.77 14.33
N SER A 761 28.60 4.50 14.23
CA SER A 761 29.42 4.03 13.13
C SER A 761 28.62 3.97 11.83
N TYR A 762 29.12 4.61 10.79
CA TYR A 762 28.57 4.53 9.43
C TYR A 762 28.60 3.11 8.90
N ARG A 763 29.72 2.42 9.14
CA ARG A 763 29.93 1.04 8.71
C ARG A 763 28.94 0.07 9.35
N ASP A 764 28.70 0.20 10.67
CA ASP A 764 27.72 -0.65 11.36
C ASP A 764 26.31 -0.44 10.85
N PHE A 765 25.94 0.80 10.52
CA PHE A 765 24.65 1.11 9.93
C PHE A 765 24.47 0.40 8.58
N ILE A 766 25.37 0.59 7.62
CA ILE A 766 25.21 0.01 6.29
C ILE A 766 25.27 -1.52 6.32
N MET A 767 26.00 -2.12 7.24
CA MET A 767 26.05 -3.58 7.42
C MET A 767 24.78 -4.17 8.03
N ASN A 768 23.87 -3.33 8.53
CA ASN A 768 22.54 -3.73 8.97
C ASN A 768 21.56 -4.00 7.81
N GLU A 769 21.91 -3.55 6.61
CA GLU A 769 21.08 -3.70 5.41
C GLU A 769 21.71 -4.64 4.39
N ALA A 770 20.94 -5.61 3.85
CA ALA A 770 21.49 -6.58 2.91
C ALA A 770 21.92 -5.95 1.58
N ARG A 771 21.35 -4.80 1.19
CA ARG A 771 21.77 -4.05 0.01
C ARG A 771 23.25 -3.60 0.05
N TYR A 772 23.87 -3.59 1.23
CA TYR A 772 25.32 -3.35 1.41
C TYR A 772 26.05 -4.62 1.85
N SER A 773 25.57 -5.32 2.88
CA SER A 773 26.26 -6.48 3.42
C SER A 773 26.39 -7.65 2.43
N ARG A 774 25.61 -7.66 1.37
CA ARG A 774 25.75 -8.62 0.26
C ARG A 774 27.05 -8.39 -0.52
N LEU A 775 27.46 -7.12 -0.72
CA LEU A 775 28.66 -6.79 -1.46
C LEU A 775 29.93 -7.38 -0.84
N THR A 776 30.02 -7.41 0.50
CA THR A 776 31.17 -8.00 1.22
C THR A 776 31.36 -9.49 0.96
N ARG A 777 30.31 -10.18 0.55
CA ARG A 777 30.34 -11.63 0.26
C ARG A 777 30.64 -11.93 -1.20
N GLU A 778 30.13 -11.08 -2.09
CA GLU A 778 30.25 -11.28 -3.53
C GLU A 778 31.51 -10.62 -4.11
N PHE A 779 31.90 -9.45 -3.58
CA PHE A 779 33.03 -8.63 -4.03
C PHE A 779 33.73 -7.97 -2.85
N PRO A 780 34.48 -8.74 -1.99
CA PRO A 780 34.97 -8.24 -0.70
C PRO A 780 35.95 -7.06 -0.80
N GLU A 781 36.92 -7.11 -1.74
CA GLU A 781 37.90 -6.03 -1.92
C GLU A 781 37.21 -4.73 -2.39
N ARG A 782 36.30 -4.88 -3.35
CA ARG A 782 35.52 -3.76 -3.86
C ARG A 782 34.56 -3.17 -2.81
N ALA A 783 34.02 -4.02 -1.94
CA ALA A 783 33.18 -3.57 -0.84
C ALA A 783 33.96 -2.66 0.10
N GLU A 784 35.22 -3.00 0.44
CA GLU A 784 36.04 -2.18 1.30
C GLU A 784 36.31 -0.80 0.69
N GLU A 785 36.75 -0.75 -0.57
CA GLU A 785 37.01 0.48 -1.31
C GLU A 785 35.76 1.39 -1.37
N LEU A 786 34.60 0.81 -1.75
CA LEU A 786 33.37 1.59 -1.93
C LEU A 786 32.81 2.07 -0.59
N PHE A 787 32.93 1.30 0.48
CA PHE A 787 32.41 1.70 1.78
C PHE A 787 33.27 2.77 2.46
N GLU A 788 34.60 2.73 2.28
CA GLU A 788 35.49 3.86 2.69
C GLU A 788 35.11 5.14 1.97
N LYS A 789 34.94 5.09 0.65
CA LYS A 789 34.50 6.21 -0.16
C LYS A 789 33.11 6.72 0.23
N ALA A 790 32.18 5.83 0.58
CA ALA A 790 30.84 6.19 1.03
C ALA A 790 30.88 6.93 2.37
N GLU A 791 31.65 6.47 3.33
CA GLU A 791 31.81 7.10 4.65
C GLU A 791 32.49 8.46 4.55
N GLU A 792 33.55 8.58 3.73
CA GLU A 792 34.20 9.85 3.43
C GLU A 792 33.20 10.84 2.79
N THR A 793 32.41 10.38 1.82
CA THR A 793 31.39 11.19 1.17
C THR A 793 30.34 11.69 2.15
N ALA A 794 29.87 10.84 3.09
CA ALA A 794 28.92 11.23 4.12
C ALA A 794 29.50 12.27 5.09
N THR A 795 30.75 12.09 5.51
CA THR A 795 31.47 13.04 6.36
C THR A 795 31.64 14.39 5.69
N ASN A 796 32.06 14.40 4.43
CA ASN A 796 32.20 15.61 3.63
C ASN A 796 30.88 16.34 3.41
N ARG A 797 29.76 15.58 3.23
CA ARG A 797 28.42 16.16 3.10
C ARG A 797 28.02 16.91 4.37
N TYR A 798 28.22 16.32 5.56
CA TYR A 798 27.90 17.00 6.81
C TYR A 798 28.73 18.27 7.00
N ALA A 799 30.03 18.22 6.72
CA ALA A 799 30.90 19.38 6.74
C ALA A 799 30.47 20.48 5.75
N HIS A 800 29.96 20.08 4.58
CA HIS A 800 29.41 21.01 3.59
C HIS A 800 28.12 21.69 4.12
N LEU A 801 27.22 20.94 4.76
CA LEU A 801 25.99 21.51 5.35
C LEU A 801 26.30 22.50 6.49
N LEU A 802 27.35 22.29 7.26
CA LEU A 802 27.81 23.26 8.25
C LEU A 802 28.27 24.55 7.58
N LYS A 803 29.03 24.47 6.48
CA LYS A 803 29.45 25.65 5.71
C LYS A 803 28.29 26.39 5.08
N LEU A 804 27.26 25.66 4.58
CA LEU A 804 26.05 26.28 4.07
C LEU A 804 25.33 27.06 5.20
N LYS A 805 25.24 26.50 6.39
CA LYS A 805 24.67 27.19 7.54
C LYS A 805 25.42 28.49 7.84
N GLU A 806 26.75 28.44 7.87
CA GLU A 806 27.62 29.64 8.07
C GLU A 806 27.42 30.67 6.95
N MET A 807 27.34 30.24 5.68
CA MET A 807 27.15 31.11 4.52
C MET A 807 25.83 31.90 4.57
N PHE A 808 24.80 31.32 5.16
CA PHE A 808 23.50 31.97 5.28
C PHE A 808 23.31 32.76 6.60
N GLU A 809 24.30 32.77 7.51
CA GLU A 809 24.23 33.62 8.70
C GLU A 809 24.09 35.09 8.29
N PRO A 810 23.10 35.83 8.84
CA PRO A 810 23.00 37.27 8.57
C PRO A 810 24.26 38.00 8.98
N ASP A 811 24.74 38.90 8.12
CA ASP A 811 25.82 39.83 8.51
C ASP A 811 25.38 40.57 9.77
N ASN A 812 26.09 40.39 10.86
CA ASN A 812 25.92 41.21 12.08
C ASN A 812 26.39 42.64 11.76
N LYS A 813 25.57 43.43 11.04
CA LYS A 813 25.78 44.87 10.86
C LYS A 813 24.94 45.67 11.82
#